data_380fbbb86d1b7504f4649f88c61b11f1
#
_entry.id   380fbbb86d1b7504f4649f88c61b11f1
#
_cell.length_a   1.000
_cell.length_b   1.000
_cell.length_c   1.000
_cell.angle_alpha   90.00
_cell.angle_beta   90.00
_cell.angle_gamma   90.00
#
_symmetry.space_group_name_H-M   'P 1'
#
loop_
_entity.id
_entity.type
_entity.pdbx_description
1 polymer ?
#
loop_
_entity_poly.entity_id
_entity_poly.type
_entity_poly.pdbx_seq_one_letter_code
_entity_poly.pdbx_strand_id
1 'polypeptide(L)'
;MDEHTGDLRTVTRPEPDPEEPIVGRDAELARLLRAVDSASADPVLLLLGDAGAGKSALLRRAVRRAEAGGVRVLRAEGSESESSLAFSALHQLLRPVLAEADGLPDGQRAALQDAFGSATPRHPSAPGLMSLGVAVLSLLSAVGDRRSLLVVLDDAQWFDRASLDVLSFAVRRLDGEPVTTLIAARGGDQIPGFDRHVPTLTLGPLDDAAADRLLDLQPKSPTGHIRTLILDQAGGNPLALVELTRAATAHDTATGLPSAGPLPLTDHLERIFAARLEDLPAATRRALLLLAAMDSVDSTIVASAGLPSPEDDAWSPAERAVLVRRTGRDVRFRHPLVRSAVYHAASLGAQREAHLALAEMLRDEPDRRAWHLAAACPRPDAAVSAALERTADRARRRGGHAAAAKALQRAAELTPQREDSARLLVEAASAAVFTGDLAWVEELTAAARVRTDDRALLASAAVQAGRLAVLTGRHTTVFSRLTDTAEDLAVAQPAAALDLLADAAVVRFYSGEDTQRHRVRDILERLPEDAAHAGPRTWVRAVSDPFDDRAGLVRLLPRAAADAEARPEHLTTVGIMAWLLDETPQAVRAFDEAFDRWKLEGALPNGLGGAVAWAYVERGRWDQAREACARTTAIGRGAGLDHAVACAATVDATVLAYQGDAAEARARAEDALTLIDPLESRSVFVYARRALGAAAAAEGAYETAYDHLRMVFTADGAPVHYHASYPALADLAAAAVRCGRREEVGPIVERSARALAQNASPRLRALISRARGLLADPEDAEPHFRAALADPVLEHWPFERAQSLLDLAEWLRRRRRIAEARAPLTEALETFRRLGARPWIERARAESRAAGLAVTNSAPDALAELSPQQQQIIRLAARGLTNREIGEKLFLSPRTVSSHLYRSFPKLGITARSQLRDLIEGTLTTSGRQD
;
A
#
# COMPACT_ATOMS: atom_id res chain seq x y z
N MET A 1 66.91 -29.80 26.57
CA MET A 1 66.68 -31.18 26.20
C MET A 1 65.36 -31.54 26.77
N ASP A 2 64.22 -31.60 26.13
CA ASP A 2 63.82 -31.89 24.79
C ASP A 2 62.56 -31.09 24.42
N GLU A 3 62.56 -30.76 23.17
CA GLU A 3 61.48 -30.13 22.42
C GLU A 3 60.20 -30.97 22.39
N HIS A 4 59.02 -30.33 22.50
CA HIS A 4 57.79 -30.85 21.93
C HIS A 4 57.09 -29.72 21.19
N THR A 5 57.42 -29.62 19.93
CA THR A 5 56.67 -28.93 18.91
C THR A 5 55.35 -29.60 18.70
N GLY A 6 54.28 -28.92 19.13
CA GLY A 6 52.87 -29.32 18.88
C GLY A 6 52.41 -28.78 17.54
N ASP A 7 52.01 -29.70 16.73
CA ASP A 7 51.52 -29.69 15.37
C ASP A 7 50.30 -28.72 15.20
N LEU A 8 50.51 -27.65 14.41
CA LEU A 8 49.41 -26.85 13.92
C LEU A 8 48.68 -27.64 12.85
N ARG A 9 47.57 -28.31 13.23
CA ARG A 9 46.66 -28.87 12.27
C ARG A 9 46.01 -27.74 11.46
N THR A 10 46.41 -27.65 10.22
CA THR A 10 45.74 -26.94 9.14
C THR A 10 44.29 -27.30 9.12
N VAL A 11 43.43 -26.34 9.41
CA VAL A 11 42.00 -26.40 9.16
C VAL A 11 41.80 -26.48 7.65
N THR A 12 41.62 -27.70 7.15
CA THR A 12 41.22 -27.96 5.77
C THR A 12 39.86 -27.30 5.57
N ARG A 13 39.79 -26.29 4.66
CA ARG A 13 38.54 -25.80 4.12
C ARG A 13 37.69 -26.98 3.67
N PRO A 14 36.38 -27.03 4.01
CA PRO A 14 35.52 -28.06 3.44
C PRO A 14 35.55 -27.95 1.93
N GLU A 15 35.77 -29.06 1.25
CA GLU A 15 35.68 -29.17 -0.21
C GLU A 15 34.32 -28.64 -0.65
N PRO A 16 34.23 -27.86 -1.77
CA PRO A 16 32.96 -27.40 -2.29
C PRO A 16 32.12 -28.61 -2.70
N ASP A 17 30.88 -28.65 -2.16
CA ASP A 17 29.86 -29.64 -2.52
C ASP A 17 29.75 -29.70 -4.05
N PRO A 18 29.72 -30.91 -4.64
CA PRO A 18 29.71 -31.06 -6.10
C PRO A 18 28.48 -30.31 -6.65
N GLU A 19 28.72 -29.48 -7.67
CA GLU A 19 27.69 -28.64 -8.29
C GLU A 19 26.49 -29.49 -8.69
N GLU A 20 25.34 -29.30 -8.01
CA GLU A 20 24.07 -29.88 -8.48
C GLU A 20 23.79 -29.32 -9.89
N PRO A 21 23.77 -30.15 -10.93
CA PRO A 21 23.57 -29.70 -12.29
C PRO A 21 22.15 -29.15 -12.45
N ILE A 22 22.08 -27.91 -12.92
CA ILE A 22 20.80 -27.31 -13.31
C ILE A 22 20.55 -27.68 -14.77
N VAL A 23 19.54 -28.50 -15.02
CA VAL A 23 19.22 -29.03 -16.33
C VAL A 23 18.01 -28.29 -16.92
N GLY A 24 18.12 -27.87 -18.20
CA GLY A 24 17.00 -27.31 -18.96
C GLY A 24 16.51 -25.95 -18.47
N ARG A 25 17.40 -25.16 -17.81
CA ARG A 25 17.09 -23.83 -17.28
C ARG A 25 18.16 -22.78 -17.65
N ASP A 26 18.79 -22.99 -18.79
CA ASP A 26 19.94 -22.16 -19.19
C ASP A 26 19.54 -20.69 -19.43
N ALA A 27 18.36 -20.45 -20.03
CA ALA A 27 17.85 -19.12 -20.33
C ALA A 27 17.47 -18.38 -19.04
N GLU A 28 16.77 -19.06 -18.13
CA GLU A 28 16.36 -18.52 -16.84
C GLU A 28 17.56 -18.22 -15.94
N LEU A 29 18.52 -19.14 -15.90
CA LEU A 29 19.77 -18.96 -15.16
C LEU A 29 20.56 -17.77 -15.71
N ALA A 30 20.72 -17.68 -17.03
CA ALA A 30 21.43 -16.57 -17.66
C ALA A 30 20.77 -15.21 -17.34
N ARG A 31 19.44 -15.14 -17.22
CA ARG A 31 18.73 -13.93 -16.82
C ARG A 31 18.98 -13.57 -15.37
N LEU A 32 18.92 -14.54 -14.45
CA LEU A 32 19.24 -14.34 -13.04
C LEU A 32 20.68 -13.88 -12.83
N LEU A 33 21.64 -14.49 -13.51
CA LEU A 33 23.05 -14.13 -13.40
C LEU A 33 23.30 -12.71 -13.93
N ARG A 34 22.66 -12.31 -15.03
CA ARG A 34 22.73 -10.93 -15.52
C ARG A 34 22.20 -9.91 -14.51
N ALA A 35 21.11 -10.20 -13.81
CA ALA A 35 20.59 -9.33 -12.76
C ALA A 35 21.56 -9.18 -11.58
N VAL A 36 22.32 -10.25 -11.27
CA VAL A 36 23.36 -10.23 -10.21
C VAL A 36 24.62 -9.48 -10.66
N ASP A 37 25.06 -9.70 -11.91
CA ASP A 37 26.32 -9.13 -12.42
C ASP A 37 26.19 -7.64 -12.80
N SER A 38 24.97 -7.16 -13.10
CA SER A 38 24.71 -5.73 -13.42
C SER A 38 23.45 -5.24 -12.69
N ALA A 39 23.65 -4.62 -11.55
CA ALA A 39 22.60 -4.06 -10.71
C ALA A 39 21.70 -3.01 -11.40
N SER A 40 21.97 -2.63 -12.64
CA SER A 40 21.27 -1.55 -13.34
C SER A 40 20.22 -2.01 -14.37
N ALA A 41 20.15 -3.30 -14.72
CA ALA A 41 19.23 -3.75 -15.77
C ALA A 41 17.87 -4.22 -15.24
N ASP A 42 17.86 -5.03 -14.18
CA ASP A 42 16.65 -5.53 -13.50
C ASP A 42 16.93 -5.56 -11.99
N PRO A 43 16.75 -4.45 -11.25
CA PRO A 43 17.05 -4.38 -9.81
C PRO A 43 16.16 -5.30 -8.99
N VAL A 44 15.01 -5.69 -9.52
CA VAL A 44 14.07 -6.64 -8.90
C VAL A 44 13.62 -7.66 -9.94
N LEU A 45 13.68 -8.96 -9.59
CA LEU A 45 13.22 -10.04 -10.44
C LEU A 45 12.38 -11.03 -9.63
N LEU A 46 11.15 -11.30 -10.09
CA LEU A 46 10.24 -12.27 -9.50
C LEU A 46 10.30 -13.60 -10.27
N LEU A 47 10.64 -14.67 -9.57
CA LEU A 47 10.72 -16.04 -10.09
C LEU A 47 9.48 -16.82 -9.65
N LEU A 48 8.58 -17.13 -10.56
CA LEU A 48 7.38 -17.92 -10.32
C LEU A 48 7.52 -19.34 -10.85
N GLY A 49 6.88 -20.29 -10.20
CA GLY A 49 6.83 -21.68 -10.65
C GLY A 49 6.23 -22.60 -9.61
N ASP A 50 5.77 -23.76 -10.02
CA ASP A 50 5.18 -24.76 -9.14
C ASP A 50 6.15 -25.25 -8.06
N ALA A 51 5.60 -25.92 -7.03
CA ALA A 51 6.43 -26.60 -6.03
C ALA A 51 7.34 -27.63 -6.72
N GLY A 52 8.63 -27.59 -6.40
CA GLY A 52 9.59 -28.52 -7.04
C GLY A 52 10.09 -28.09 -8.43
N ALA A 53 9.66 -26.97 -9.01
CA ALA A 53 10.08 -26.51 -10.34
C ALA A 53 11.56 -26.06 -10.43
N GLY A 54 12.29 -26.02 -9.32
CA GLY A 54 13.71 -25.67 -9.28
C GLY A 54 14.03 -24.22 -8.90
N LYS A 55 13.07 -23.42 -8.42
CA LYS A 55 13.27 -22.01 -8.01
C LYS A 55 14.44 -21.83 -7.06
N SER A 56 14.45 -22.55 -5.93
CA SER A 56 15.50 -22.46 -4.91
C SER A 56 16.88 -22.95 -5.42
N ALA A 57 16.91 -23.86 -6.41
CA ALA A 57 18.16 -24.28 -7.06
C ALA A 57 18.77 -23.13 -7.88
N LEU A 58 17.95 -22.44 -8.66
CA LEU A 58 18.35 -21.26 -9.43
C LEU A 58 18.80 -20.11 -8.51
N LEU A 59 18.05 -19.84 -7.44
CA LEU A 59 18.44 -18.83 -6.44
C LEU A 59 19.78 -19.19 -5.78
N ARG A 60 20.00 -20.44 -5.39
CA ARG A 60 21.28 -20.87 -4.83
C ARG A 60 22.45 -20.65 -5.80
N ARG A 61 22.23 -20.88 -7.09
CA ARG A 61 23.27 -20.62 -8.11
C ARG A 61 23.57 -19.13 -8.26
N ALA A 62 22.53 -18.29 -8.28
CA ALA A 62 22.67 -16.85 -8.30
C ALA A 62 23.41 -16.31 -7.08
N VAL A 63 23.09 -16.84 -5.90
CA VAL A 63 23.78 -16.51 -4.64
C VAL A 63 25.26 -16.86 -4.68
N ARG A 64 25.60 -18.09 -5.10
CA ARG A 64 27.02 -18.50 -5.24
C ARG A 64 27.80 -17.58 -6.19
N ARG A 65 27.14 -17.20 -7.30
CA ARG A 65 27.74 -16.24 -8.25
C ARG A 65 27.99 -14.88 -7.59
N ALA A 66 27.01 -14.38 -6.84
CA ALA A 66 27.12 -13.09 -6.12
C ALA A 66 28.26 -13.12 -5.08
N GLU A 67 28.31 -14.19 -4.27
CA GLU A 67 29.35 -14.39 -3.24
C GLU A 67 30.74 -14.48 -3.86
N ALA A 68 30.90 -15.22 -4.97
CA ALA A 68 32.16 -15.30 -5.72
C ALA A 68 32.56 -13.96 -6.32
N GLY A 69 31.59 -13.12 -6.72
CA GLY A 69 31.80 -11.74 -7.20
C GLY A 69 32.04 -10.73 -6.07
N GLY A 70 32.06 -11.17 -4.82
CA GLY A 70 32.25 -10.28 -3.67
C GLY A 70 30.99 -9.48 -3.28
N VAL A 71 29.82 -9.79 -3.81
CA VAL A 71 28.55 -9.17 -3.45
C VAL A 71 28.11 -9.68 -2.07
N ARG A 72 27.59 -8.79 -1.21
CA ARG A 72 27.01 -9.19 0.06
C ARG A 72 25.62 -9.79 -0.17
N VAL A 73 25.28 -10.86 0.53
CA VAL A 73 23.97 -11.53 0.35
C VAL A 73 23.18 -11.50 1.65
N LEU A 74 21.92 -11.04 1.57
CA LEU A 74 20.91 -11.18 2.61
C LEU A 74 19.83 -12.12 2.12
N ARG A 75 19.39 -13.04 2.98
CA ARG A 75 18.40 -14.06 2.63
C ARG A 75 17.28 -14.12 3.66
N ALA A 76 16.06 -14.30 3.16
CA ALA A 76 14.94 -14.76 3.95
C ALA A 76 14.22 -15.88 3.20
N GLU A 77 13.75 -16.87 3.95
CA GLU A 77 13.01 -18.03 3.44
C GLU A 77 11.66 -18.09 4.15
N GLY A 78 10.58 -18.12 3.38
CA GLY A 78 9.23 -18.17 3.90
C GLY A 78 8.89 -19.51 4.54
N SER A 79 8.18 -19.46 5.66
CA SER A 79 7.65 -20.63 6.34
C SER A 79 6.15 -20.46 6.56
N GLU A 80 5.36 -21.46 6.19
CA GLU A 80 3.90 -21.46 6.33
C GLU A 80 3.46 -21.15 7.76
N SER A 81 4.15 -21.69 8.75
CA SER A 81 3.88 -21.49 10.17
C SER A 81 4.25 -20.10 10.66
N GLU A 82 5.22 -19.42 10.02
CA GLU A 82 5.59 -18.03 10.35
C GLU A 82 4.76 -16.97 9.63
N SER A 83 3.96 -17.36 8.65
CA SER A 83 3.11 -16.44 7.87
C SER A 83 2.11 -15.64 8.72
N SER A 84 1.88 -16.05 9.96
CA SER A 84 1.05 -15.38 10.95
C SER A 84 1.81 -14.49 11.93
N LEU A 85 3.15 -14.51 11.92
CA LEU A 85 4.00 -13.72 12.82
C LEU A 85 4.42 -12.44 12.12
N ALA A 86 3.93 -11.28 12.61
CA ALA A 86 4.28 -10.00 12.03
C ALA A 86 5.79 -9.73 12.09
N PHE A 87 6.37 -9.36 10.93
CA PHE A 87 7.78 -9.02 10.72
C PHE A 87 8.77 -10.18 10.90
N SER A 88 8.31 -11.43 10.87
CA SER A 88 9.19 -12.60 10.97
C SER A 88 10.19 -12.65 9.81
N ALA A 89 9.70 -12.60 8.57
CA ALA A 89 10.56 -12.63 7.39
C ALA A 89 11.49 -11.42 7.30
N LEU A 90 11.00 -10.24 7.68
CA LEU A 90 11.81 -9.02 7.72
C LEU A 90 12.94 -9.12 8.76
N HIS A 91 12.65 -9.64 9.92
CA HIS A 91 13.65 -9.84 10.97
C HIS A 91 14.72 -10.85 10.52
N GLN A 92 14.30 -11.97 9.92
CA GLN A 92 15.22 -12.97 9.36
C GLN A 92 16.18 -12.35 8.34
N LEU A 93 15.64 -11.52 7.41
CA LEU A 93 16.42 -10.85 6.37
C LEU A 93 17.44 -9.87 6.94
N LEU A 94 17.01 -9.03 7.88
CA LEU A 94 17.82 -7.90 8.36
C LEU A 94 18.76 -8.27 9.52
N ARG A 95 18.54 -9.40 10.19
CA ARG A 95 19.36 -9.85 11.32
C ARG A 95 20.88 -9.74 11.09
N PRO A 96 21.44 -10.13 9.90
CA PRO A 96 22.89 -10.02 9.66
C PRO A 96 23.42 -8.57 9.57
N VAL A 97 22.54 -7.59 9.46
CA VAL A 97 22.88 -6.17 9.26
C VAL A 97 22.27 -5.24 10.33
N LEU A 98 21.55 -5.79 11.30
CA LEU A 98 20.92 -4.97 12.36
C LEU A 98 21.92 -4.14 13.16
N ALA A 99 23.14 -4.60 13.35
CA ALA A 99 24.20 -3.82 14.01
C ALA A 99 24.59 -2.57 13.21
N GLU A 100 24.34 -2.55 11.90
CA GLU A 100 24.62 -1.39 11.05
C GLU A 100 23.54 -0.31 11.17
N ALA A 101 22.40 -0.64 11.76
CA ALA A 101 21.33 0.30 12.07
C ALA A 101 21.76 1.38 13.08
N ASP A 102 22.84 1.17 13.85
CA ASP A 102 23.42 2.19 14.73
C ASP A 102 23.86 3.44 13.95
N GLY A 103 24.13 3.31 12.66
CA GLY A 103 24.43 4.41 11.76
C GLY A 103 23.23 5.19 11.24
N LEU A 104 22.00 4.74 11.52
CA LEU A 104 20.76 5.39 11.07
C LEU A 104 20.33 6.52 12.03
N PRO A 105 19.50 7.48 11.55
CA PRO A 105 18.84 8.45 12.41
C PRO A 105 18.07 7.79 13.55
N ASP A 106 18.00 8.46 14.71
CA ASP A 106 17.42 7.90 15.94
C ASP A 106 15.99 7.38 15.74
N GLY A 107 15.13 8.10 15.00
CA GLY A 107 13.76 7.68 14.70
C GLY A 107 13.67 6.41 13.84
N GLN A 108 14.58 6.23 12.89
CA GLN A 108 14.63 5.03 12.04
C GLN A 108 15.17 3.82 12.80
N ARG A 109 16.20 4.05 13.63
CA ARG A 109 16.75 3.02 14.52
C ARG A 109 15.69 2.55 15.54
N ALA A 110 14.97 3.49 16.15
CA ALA A 110 13.87 3.17 17.05
C ALA A 110 12.77 2.35 16.35
N ALA A 111 12.41 2.69 15.12
CA ALA A 111 11.41 1.94 14.34
C ALA A 111 11.80 0.47 14.12
N LEU A 112 13.07 0.19 13.84
CA LEU A 112 13.59 -1.18 13.72
C LEU A 112 13.59 -1.92 15.06
N GLN A 113 14.02 -1.24 16.14
CA GLN A 113 14.04 -1.82 17.49
C GLN A 113 12.64 -2.17 18.00
N ASP A 114 11.68 -1.30 17.75
CA ASP A 114 10.28 -1.51 18.15
C ASP A 114 9.62 -2.63 17.34
N ALA A 115 9.93 -2.74 16.04
CA ALA A 115 9.40 -3.80 15.18
C ALA A 115 9.88 -5.19 15.62
N PHE A 116 11.12 -5.31 16.09
CA PHE A 116 11.74 -6.60 16.43
C PHE A 116 11.71 -6.93 17.95
N GLY A 117 11.09 -6.11 18.76
CA GLY A 117 10.77 -6.45 20.15
C GLY A 117 11.97 -6.49 21.11
N SER A 118 13.09 -5.82 20.78
CA SER A 118 14.35 -5.91 21.56
C SER A 118 14.42 -4.96 22.75
N ALA A 119 13.42 -4.15 23.06
CA ALA A 119 13.43 -3.24 24.18
C ALA A 119 12.04 -3.03 24.78
N THR A 120 12.00 -2.78 26.09
CA THR A 120 10.85 -2.12 26.71
C THR A 120 10.50 -0.86 25.90
N PRO A 121 9.24 -0.69 25.51
CA PRO A 121 8.85 0.44 24.66
C PRO A 121 9.27 1.75 25.31
N ARG A 122 10.26 2.43 24.75
CA ARG A 122 10.73 3.74 25.24
C ARG A 122 9.81 4.88 24.80
N HIS A 123 8.90 4.60 23.85
CA HIS A 123 7.88 5.55 23.42
C HIS A 123 6.51 4.87 23.36
N PRO A 124 5.42 5.53 23.77
CA PRO A 124 4.07 5.00 23.75
C PRO A 124 3.46 4.84 22.35
N SER A 125 4.19 5.19 21.28
CA SER A 125 3.75 5.15 19.90
C SER A 125 4.55 4.12 19.10
N ALA A 126 3.84 3.12 18.55
CA ALA A 126 4.42 2.16 17.60
C ALA A 126 4.78 2.89 16.30
N PRO A 127 5.95 2.63 15.68
CA PRO A 127 6.29 3.18 14.39
C PRO A 127 5.30 2.67 13.35
N GLY A 128 4.71 3.56 12.58
CA GLY A 128 3.87 3.17 11.44
C GLY A 128 4.68 2.36 10.43
N LEU A 129 4.02 1.48 9.67
CA LEU A 129 4.61 0.70 8.58
C LEU A 129 5.51 1.54 7.65
N MET A 130 5.15 2.80 7.43
CA MET A 130 5.94 3.72 6.62
C MET A 130 7.28 4.08 7.27
N SER A 131 7.30 4.37 8.58
CA SER A 131 8.55 4.69 9.29
C SER A 131 9.51 3.50 9.27
N LEU A 132 8.96 2.29 9.46
CA LEU A 132 9.73 1.06 9.33
C LEU A 132 10.21 0.83 7.89
N GLY A 133 9.36 1.08 6.89
CA GLY A 133 9.71 0.99 5.48
C GLY A 133 10.86 1.92 5.09
N VAL A 134 10.84 3.16 5.59
CA VAL A 134 11.93 4.13 5.40
C VAL A 134 13.20 3.68 6.12
N ALA A 135 13.09 3.15 7.33
CA ALA A 135 14.23 2.64 8.08
C ALA A 135 14.91 1.46 7.35
N VAL A 136 14.11 0.53 6.82
CA VAL A 136 14.60 -0.60 6.01
C VAL A 136 15.24 -0.13 4.71
N LEU A 137 14.61 0.80 3.99
CA LEU A 137 15.19 1.42 2.80
C LEU A 137 16.55 2.04 3.09
N SER A 138 16.63 2.86 4.14
CA SER A 138 17.88 3.53 4.52
C SER A 138 18.97 2.53 4.95
N LEU A 139 18.59 1.46 5.65
CA LEU A 139 19.52 0.41 6.05
C LEU A 139 20.06 -0.34 4.85
N LEU A 140 19.20 -0.80 3.93
CA LEU A 140 19.62 -1.53 2.73
C LEU A 140 20.47 -0.65 1.80
N SER A 141 20.14 0.62 1.64
CA SER A 141 20.94 1.60 0.88
C SER A 141 22.32 1.78 1.52
N ALA A 142 22.39 2.00 2.85
CA ALA A 142 23.65 2.18 3.56
C ALA A 142 24.55 0.93 3.52
N VAL A 143 23.96 -0.26 3.53
CA VAL A 143 24.68 -1.54 3.34
C VAL A 143 25.17 -1.66 1.90
N GLY A 144 24.30 -1.34 0.92
CA GLY A 144 24.60 -1.38 -0.51
C GLY A 144 25.71 -0.40 -0.92
N ASP A 145 25.73 0.80 -0.33
CA ASP A 145 26.77 1.81 -0.60
C ASP A 145 28.18 1.35 -0.21
N ARG A 146 28.28 0.50 0.82
CA ARG A 146 29.58 -0.05 1.26
C ARG A 146 30.04 -1.20 0.38
N ARG A 147 29.10 -2.03 -0.07
CA ARG A 147 29.34 -3.21 -0.90
C ARG A 147 28.05 -3.60 -1.59
N SER A 148 28.09 -3.86 -2.90
CA SER A 148 26.91 -4.33 -3.66
C SER A 148 26.16 -5.41 -2.88
N LEU A 149 24.83 -5.32 -2.87
CA LEU A 149 23.96 -6.15 -2.04
C LEU A 149 23.02 -6.97 -2.93
N LEU A 150 22.91 -8.27 -2.64
CA LEU A 150 21.89 -9.14 -3.18
C LEU A 150 20.91 -9.51 -2.05
N VAL A 151 19.64 -9.16 -2.22
CA VAL A 151 18.52 -9.56 -1.37
C VAL A 151 17.82 -10.76 -2.02
N VAL A 152 17.67 -11.86 -1.28
CA VAL A 152 17.02 -13.08 -1.77
C VAL A 152 15.85 -13.43 -0.86
N LEU A 153 14.67 -13.48 -1.45
CA LEU A 153 13.42 -13.83 -0.78
C LEU A 153 12.91 -15.13 -1.40
N ASP A 154 13.12 -16.24 -0.71
CA ASP A 154 12.68 -17.55 -1.19
C ASP A 154 11.36 -17.96 -0.54
N ASP A 155 10.49 -18.64 -1.27
CA ASP A 155 9.14 -19.02 -0.84
C ASP A 155 8.32 -17.84 -0.27
N ALA A 156 8.37 -16.70 -0.96
CA ALA A 156 7.77 -15.42 -0.53
C ALA A 156 6.24 -15.49 -0.31
N GLN A 157 5.54 -16.48 -0.87
CA GLN A 157 4.11 -16.73 -0.58
C GLN A 157 3.83 -17.06 0.89
N TRP A 158 4.86 -17.47 1.65
CA TRP A 158 4.76 -17.77 3.08
C TRP A 158 5.25 -16.62 3.98
N PHE A 159 5.64 -15.50 3.40
CA PHE A 159 6.02 -14.33 4.18
C PHE A 159 4.78 -13.73 4.86
N ASP A 160 4.97 -13.25 6.06
CA ASP A 160 3.94 -12.47 6.74
C ASP A 160 3.65 -11.17 6.00
N ARG A 161 2.38 -10.75 6.04
CA ARG A 161 1.91 -9.58 5.29
C ARG A 161 2.66 -8.30 5.64
N ALA A 162 2.99 -8.11 6.92
CA ALA A 162 3.68 -6.91 7.38
C ALA A 162 5.11 -6.81 6.82
N SER A 163 5.83 -7.95 6.73
CA SER A 163 7.13 -8.04 6.06
C SER A 163 7.03 -7.70 4.59
N LEU A 164 6.04 -8.27 3.86
CA LEU A 164 5.84 -7.99 2.43
C LEU A 164 5.55 -6.51 2.17
N ASP A 165 4.70 -5.89 2.98
CA ASP A 165 4.36 -4.46 2.83
C ASP A 165 5.58 -3.56 3.01
N VAL A 166 6.42 -3.84 4.02
CA VAL A 166 7.67 -3.11 4.27
C VAL A 166 8.70 -3.35 3.17
N LEU A 167 8.91 -4.62 2.78
CA LEU A 167 9.88 -4.99 1.74
C LEU A 167 9.50 -4.43 0.38
N SER A 168 8.22 -4.53 0.00
CA SER A 168 7.74 -3.97 -1.26
C SER A 168 7.84 -2.45 -1.31
N PHE A 169 7.67 -1.77 -0.19
CA PHE A 169 7.91 -0.33 -0.08
C PHE A 169 9.38 0.01 -0.29
N ALA A 170 10.30 -0.71 0.39
CA ALA A 170 11.73 -0.45 0.33
C ALA A 170 12.31 -0.81 -1.05
N VAL A 171 12.02 -2.02 -1.54
CA VAL A 171 12.60 -2.55 -2.79
C VAL A 171 12.25 -1.68 -4.00
N ARG A 172 11.02 -1.18 -4.09
CA ARG A 172 10.61 -0.27 -5.18
C ARG A 172 11.32 1.09 -5.18
N ARG A 173 12.00 1.45 -4.09
CA ARG A 173 12.71 2.73 -3.94
C ARG A 173 14.23 2.61 -3.96
N LEU A 174 14.73 1.39 -4.13
CA LEU A 174 16.16 1.09 -4.27
C LEU A 174 16.63 1.22 -5.73
N ASP A 175 15.80 1.74 -6.64
CA ASP A 175 16.17 1.96 -8.03
C ASP A 175 17.39 2.92 -8.13
N GLY A 176 18.44 2.47 -8.81
CA GLY A 176 19.70 3.19 -8.90
C GLY A 176 20.70 2.94 -7.73
N GLU A 177 20.29 2.18 -6.71
CA GLU A 177 21.17 1.71 -5.65
C GLU A 177 21.88 0.40 -6.07
N PRO A 178 23.05 0.08 -5.53
CA PRO A 178 23.73 -1.19 -5.82
C PRO A 178 23.12 -2.36 -5.05
N VAL A 179 21.81 -2.50 -5.16
CA VAL A 179 21.01 -3.53 -4.50
C VAL A 179 20.17 -4.26 -5.55
N THR A 180 20.35 -5.56 -5.65
CA THR A 180 19.54 -6.45 -6.50
C THR A 180 18.63 -7.29 -5.61
N THR A 181 17.36 -7.45 -5.96
CA THR A 181 16.41 -8.28 -5.23
C THR A 181 15.89 -9.41 -6.11
N LEU A 182 16.09 -10.64 -5.67
CA LEU A 182 15.52 -11.85 -6.28
C LEU A 182 14.43 -12.42 -5.37
N ILE A 183 13.25 -12.62 -5.92
CA ILE A 183 12.08 -13.11 -5.19
C ILE A 183 11.62 -14.41 -5.84
N ALA A 184 11.42 -15.47 -5.07
CA ALA A 184 10.81 -16.69 -5.57
C ALA A 184 9.49 -16.98 -4.87
N ALA A 185 8.48 -17.38 -5.65
CA ALA A 185 7.17 -17.75 -5.15
C ALA A 185 6.51 -18.83 -6.00
N ARG A 186 5.41 -19.43 -5.50
CA ARG A 186 4.62 -20.40 -6.25
C ARG A 186 3.84 -19.70 -7.36
N GLY A 187 3.72 -20.38 -8.52
CA GLY A 187 2.88 -19.94 -9.61
C GLY A 187 1.42 -19.98 -9.20
N GLY A 188 0.69 -18.88 -9.37
CA GLY A 188 -0.72 -18.75 -8.96
C GLY A 188 -0.92 -18.02 -7.64
N ASP A 189 0.09 -17.94 -6.77
CA ASP A 189 0.00 -17.13 -5.56
C ASP A 189 0.33 -15.67 -5.88
N GLN A 190 -0.52 -14.77 -5.44
CA GLN A 190 -0.24 -13.33 -5.51
C GLN A 190 0.70 -12.96 -4.37
N ILE A 191 1.82 -12.30 -4.70
CA ILE A 191 2.73 -11.75 -3.69
C ILE A 191 2.40 -10.27 -3.50
N PRO A 192 1.68 -9.93 -2.44
CA PRO A 192 1.23 -8.57 -2.23
C PRO A 192 2.38 -7.56 -2.29
N GLY A 193 2.19 -6.53 -3.14
CA GLY A 193 3.19 -5.50 -3.35
C GLY A 193 4.24 -5.79 -4.42
N PHE A 194 4.32 -7.02 -4.94
CA PHE A 194 5.24 -7.42 -6.01
C PHE A 194 4.53 -7.93 -7.27
N ASP A 195 3.20 -7.97 -7.28
CA ASP A 195 2.39 -8.53 -8.37
C ASP A 195 2.35 -7.66 -9.64
N ARG A 196 2.61 -6.36 -9.50
CA ARG A 196 2.54 -5.40 -10.63
C ARG A 196 3.88 -4.68 -10.80
N HIS A 197 4.32 -4.55 -12.05
CA HIS A 197 5.54 -3.83 -12.46
C HIS A 197 6.89 -4.46 -12.07
N VAL A 198 6.90 -5.68 -11.52
CA VAL A 198 8.13 -6.42 -11.29
C VAL A 198 8.37 -7.36 -12.47
N PRO A 199 9.55 -7.31 -13.12
CA PRO A 199 9.91 -8.27 -14.15
C PRO A 199 9.77 -9.69 -13.61
N THR A 200 8.97 -10.51 -14.30
CA THR A 200 8.65 -11.87 -13.87
C THR A 200 9.29 -12.90 -14.78
N LEU A 201 9.83 -13.96 -14.19
CA LEU A 201 10.36 -15.13 -14.85
C LEU A 201 9.57 -16.35 -14.38
N THR A 202 8.77 -16.93 -15.28
CA THR A 202 7.94 -18.09 -14.92
C THR A 202 8.63 -19.39 -15.32
N LEU A 203 8.82 -20.29 -14.36
CA LEU A 203 9.33 -21.64 -14.57
C LEU A 203 8.19 -22.59 -14.90
N GLY A 204 8.12 -23.02 -16.15
CA GLY A 204 7.26 -24.11 -16.56
C GLY A 204 7.86 -25.49 -16.22
N PRO A 205 7.20 -26.61 -16.60
CA PRO A 205 7.80 -27.93 -16.55
C PRO A 205 9.05 -28.01 -17.43
N LEU A 206 9.95 -28.95 -17.10
CA LEU A 206 11.06 -29.30 -18.01
C LEU A 206 10.49 -29.95 -19.29
N ASP A 207 11.15 -29.69 -20.43
CA ASP A 207 10.87 -30.45 -21.64
C ASP A 207 11.37 -31.89 -21.50
N ASP A 208 10.88 -32.74 -22.37
CA ASP A 208 11.18 -34.19 -22.32
C ASP A 208 12.69 -34.47 -22.37
N ALA A 209 13.46 -33.73 -23.15
CA ALA A 209 14.89 -33.88 -23.26
C ALA A 209 15.64 -33.46 -22.00
N ALA A 210 15.19 -32.42 -21.32
CA ALA A 210 15.74 -31.97 -20.04
C ALA A 210 15.34 -32.94 -18.91
N ALA A 211 14.11 -33.44 -18.91
CA ALA A 211 13.63 -34.43 -17.96
C ALA A 211 14.44 -35.74 -18.09
N ASP A 212 14.66 -36.20 -19.29
CA ASP A 212 15.51 -37.35 -19.57
C ASP A 212 16.96 -37.17 -19.10
N ARG A 213 17.57 -36.00 -19.38
CA ARG A 213 18.92 -35.69 -18.89
C ARG A 213 18.99 -35.61 -17.37
N LEU A 214 17.93 -35.13 -16.71
CA LEU A 214 17.90 -35.10 -15.26
C LEU A 214 17.84 -36.49 -14.64
N LEU A 215 17.14 -37.45 -15.27
CA LEU A 215 17.09 -38.83 -14.87
C LEU A 215 18.45 -39.53 -15.06
N ASP A 216 19.16 -39.24 -16.15
CA ASP A 216 20.48 -39.79 -16.46
C ASP A 216 21.54 -39.38 -15.43
N LEU A 217 21.37 -38.20 -14.82
CA LEU A 217 22.25 -37.66 -13.77
C LEU A 217 22.00 -38.29 -12.39
N GLN A 218 20.93 -39.08 -12.22
CA GLN A 218 20.69 -39.73 -10.94
C GLN A 218 21.67 -40.89 -10.72
N PRO A 219 22.08 -41.17 -9.46
CA PRO A 219 23.06 -42.22 -9.13
C PRO A 219 22.69 -43.63 -9.63
N LYS A 220 21.39 -43.89 -9.77
CA LYS A 220 20.82 -45.07 -10.40
C LYS A 220 19.77 -44.63 -11.39
N SER A 221 20.17 -44.44 -12.65
CA SER A 221 19.25 -44.00 -13.70
C SER A 221 18.23 -45.12 -13.99
N PRO A 222 16.93 -44.80 -13.91
CA PRO A 222 15.89 -45.80 -14.27
C PRO A 222 15.89 -46.08 -15.76
N THR A 223 15.59 -47.32 -16.15
CA THR A 223 15.54 -47.77 -17.54
C THR A 223 14.18 -48.39 -17.88
N GLY A 224 13.86 -48.55 -19.15
CA GLY A 224 12.67 -49.25 -19.64
C GLY A 224 11.34 -48.64 -19.16
N HIS A 225 10.39 -49.51 -18.82
CA HIS A 225 9.03 -49.14 -18.42
C HIS A 225 9.00 -48.21 -17.19
N ILE A 226 9.90 -48.40 -16.23
CA ILE A 226 10.00 -47.60 -15.02
C ILE A 226 10.38 -46.15 -15.36
N ARG A 227 11.32 -45.97 -16.29
CA ARG A 227 11.70 -44.63 -16.78
C ARG A 227 10.51 -43.89 -17.40
N THR A 228 9.79 -44.59 -18.30
CA THR A 228 8.62 -44.02 -18.95
C THR A 228 7.54 -43.64 -17.93
N LEU A 229 7.30 -44.50 -16.94
CA LEU A 229 6.32 -44.22 -15.89
C LEU A 229 6.70 -43.04 -15.02
N ILE A 230 7.98 -42.85 -14.69
CA ILE A 230 8.49 -41.72 -13.92
C ILE A 230 8.36 -40.43 -14.74
N LEU A 231 8.70 -40.43 -16.02
CA LEU A 231 8.57 -39.28 -16.89
C LEU A 231 7.10 -38.84 -17.03
N ASP A 232 6.19 -39.79 -17.26
CA ASP A 232 4.76 -39.49 -17.35
C ASP A 232 4.19 -38.94 -16.03
N GLN A 233 4.53 -39.57 -14.91
CA GLN A 233 4.00 -39.14 -13.61
C GLN A 233 4.62 -37.85 -13.09
N ALA A 234 5.90 -37.61 -13.36
CA ALA A 234 6.56 -36.36 -12.95
C ALA A 234 6.09 -35.14 -13.76
N GLY A 235 5.58 -35.35 -15.00
CA GLY A 235 5.09 -34.23 -15.81
C GLY A 235 6.10 -33.11 -16.03
N GLY A 236 7.39 -33.42 -16.09
CA GLY A 236 8.48 -32.46 -16.20
C GLY A 236 8.83 -31.72 -14.90
N ASN A 237 8.28 -32.11 -13.75
CA ASN A 237 8.64 -31.48 -12.47
C ASN A 237 9.97 -32.04 -11.94
N PRO A 238 11.03 -31.23 -11.78
CA PRO A 238 12.38 -31.71 -11.38
C PRO A 238 12.41 -32.46 -10.06
N LEU A 239 11.69 -32.00 -9.04
CA LEU A 239 11.65 -32.66 -7.73
C LEU A 239 10.97 -34.02 -7.84
N ALA A 240 9.86 -34.10 -8.55
CA ALA A 240 9.15 -35.38 -8.77
C ALA A 240 10.02 -36.37 -9.53
N LEU A 241 10.76 -35.96 -10.55
CA LEU A 241 11.71 -36.78 -11.28
C LEU A 241 12.76 -37.42 -10.35
N VAL A 242 13.39 -36.59 -9.51
CA VAL A 242 14.42 -37.01 -8.57
C VAL A 242 13.85 -37.95 -7.50
N GLU A 243 12.72 -37.61 -6.91
CA GLU A 243 12.13 -38.35 -5.80
C GLU A 243 11.50 -39.66 -6.23
N LEU A 244 10.81 -39.68 -7.39
CA LEU A 244 10.27 -40.91 -7.95
C LEU A 244 11.40 -41.90 -8.33
N THR A 245 12.51 -41.36 -8.86
CA THR A 245 13.68 -42.19 -9.16
C THR A 245 14.28 -42.84 -7.90
N ARG A 246 14.41 -42.04 -6.82
CA ARG A 246 14.91 -42.55 -5.53
C ARG A 246 13.98 -43.61 -4.94
N ALA A 247 12.67 -43.39 -5.02
CA ALA A 247 11.67 -44.34 -4.55
C ALA A 247 11.71 -45.66 -5.34
N ALA A 248 11.75 -45.58 -6.68
CA ALA A 248 11.84 -46.72 -7.55
C ALA A 248 13.10 -47.57 -7.23
N THR A 249 14.25 -46.91 -7.01
CA THR A 249 15.51 -47.62 -6.69
C THR A 249 15.54 -48.22 -5.28
N ALA A 250 14.78 -47.70 -4.33
CA ALA A 250 14.69 -48.24 -2.98
C ALA A 250 13.78 -49.48 -2.91
N HIS A 251 12.78 -49.61 -3.80
CA HIS A 251 11.84 -50.73 -3.82
C HIS A 251 12.31 -51.90 -4.71
N ASP A 252 13.27 -51.71 -5.59
CA ASP A 252 13.81 -52.72 -6.49
C ASP A 252 14.53 -53.86 -5.72
N THR A 253 14.73 -53.71 -4.41
CA THR A 253 15.35 -54.68 -3.54
C THR A 253 14.37 -55.55 -2.75
N ALA A 254 13.05 -55.31 -2.77
CA ALA A 254 12.14 -55.97 -1.83
C ALA A 254 10.82 -56.55 -2.36
N THR A 255 10.16 -56.00 -3.36
CA THR A 255 8.90 -56.58 -3.93
C THR A 255 8.42 -55.80 -5.14
N GLY A 256 7.93 -56.53 -6.14
CA GLY A 256 7.54 -56.00 -7.44
C GLY A 256 6.56 -54.80 -7.37
N LEU A 257 6.79 -53.81 -8.21
CA LEU A 257 5.95 -52.63 -8.43
C LEU A 257 4.52 -53.00 -8.85
N PRO A 258 3.48 -52.30 -8.31
CA PRO A 258 2.09 -52.55 -8.72
C PRO A 258 1.85 -52.12 -10.17
N SER A 259 1.34 -53.03 -10.94
CA SER A 259 0.88 -52.78 -12.32
C SER A 259 -0.49 -52.10 -12.26
N ALA A 260 -0.61 -50.87 -12.78
CA ALA A 260 -1.80 -50.15 -13.16
C ALA A 260 -2.46 -49.23 -12.15
N GLY A 261 -2.48 -47.90 -12.48
CA GLY A 261 -3.41 -46.85 -12.08
C GLY A 261 -2.72 -45.52 -11.89
N PRO A 262 -3.28 -44.42 -12.35
CA PRO A 262 -2.73 -43.08 -12.05
C PRO A 262 -2.94 -42.77 -10.58
N LEU A 263 -1.85 -42.51 -9.88
CA LEU A 263 -1.84 -42.07 -8.48
C LEU A 263 -1.77 -40.53 -8.44
N PRO A 264 -2.54 -39.89 -7.57
CA PRO A 264 -2.40 -38.42 -7.35
C PRO A 264 -0.97 -38.11 -6.89
N LEU A 265 -0.34 -37.14 -7.54
CA LEU A 265 1.08 -36.80 -7.29
C LEU A 265 1.35 -36.28 -5.88
N THR A 266 0.45 -35.54 -5.28
CA THR A 266 0.57 -34.97 -3.94
C THR A 266 0.57 -36.04 -2.84
N ASP A 267 -0.40 -36.95 -2.85
CA ASP A 267 -0.51 -38.03 -1.85
C ASP A 267 0.60 -39.06 -1.99
N HIS A 268 1.22 -39.15 -3.16
CA HIS A 268 2.31 -40.10 -3.40
C HIS A 268 3.65 -39.59 -2.86
N LEU A 269 3.95 -38.34 -3.08
CA LEU A 269 5.14 -37.68 -2.53
C LEU A 269 5.10 -37.64 -1.00
N GLU A 270 3.95 -37.35 -0.41
CA GLU A 270 3.77 -37.43 1.05
C GLU A 270 4.02 -38.84 1.58
N ARG A 271 3.53 -39.90 0.90
CA ARG A 271 3.81 -41.28 1.27
C ARG A 271 5.28 -41.68 1.14
N ILE A 272 5.97 -41.20 0.10
CA ILE A 272 7.41 -41.45 -0.09
C ILE A 272 8.21 -40.83 1.07
N PHE A 273 7.88 -39.64 1.52
CA PHE A 273 8.54 -39.03 2.66
C PHE A 273 8.17 -39.73 3.97
N ALA A 274 6.91 -40.14 4.17
CA ALA A 274 6.48 -40.88 5.34
C ALA A 274 7.21 -42.22 5.47
N ALA A 275 7.37 -42.97 4.39
CA ALA A 275 8.13 -44.24 4.40
C ALA A 275 9.58 -44.06 4.86
N ARG A 276 10.23 -42.94 4.51
CA ARG A 276 11.61 -42.64 4.98
C ARG A 276 11.69 -42.31 6.46
N LEU A 277 10.59 -41.85 7.07
CA LEU A 277 10.52 -41.53 8.48
C LEU A 277 10.42 -42.78 9.35
N GLU A 278 9.78 -43.83 8.87
CA GLU A 278 9.59 -45.06 9.62
C GLU A 278 10.91 -45.74 9.95
N ASP A 279 11.91 -45.68 9.06
CA ASP A 279 13.24 -46.29 9.23
C ASP A 279 14.17 -45.46 10.14
N LEU A 280 13.77 -44.28 10.60
CA LEU A 280 14.63 -43.43 11.43
C LEU A 280 14.55 -43.76 12.92
N PRO A 281 15.65 -43.59 13.66
CA PRO A 281 15.66 -43.70 15.11
C PRO A 281 14.64 -42.79 15.77
N ALA A 282 14.01 -43.19 16.86
CA ALA A 282 13.00 -42.43 17.59
C ALA A 282 13.50 -41.03 17.99
N ALA A 283 14.77 -40.92 18.39
CA ALA A 283 15.42 -39.64 18.74
C ALA A 283 15.49 -38.70 17.53
N THR A 284 15.85 -39.20 16.33
CA THR A 284 15.90 -38.46 15.09
C THR A 284 14.50 -38.00 14.67
N ARG A 285 13.49 -38.88 14.75
CA ARG A 285 12.10 -38.53 14.45
C ARG A 285 11.57 -37.45 15.37
N ARG A 286 11.89 -37.52 16.68
CA ARG A 286 11.50 -36.49 17.65
C ARG A 286 12.18 -35.14 17.33
N ALA A 287 13.47 -35.16 17.00
CA ALA A 287 14.21 -33.97 16.60
C ALA A 287 13.64 -33.34 15.32
N LEU A 288 13.31 -34.13 14.31
CA LEU A 288 12.65 -33.70 13.08
C LEU A 288 11.27 -33.10 13.35
N LEU A 289 10.48 -33.70 14.24
CA LEU A 289 9.15 -33.19 14.60
C LEU A 289 9.24 -31.82 15.31
N LEU A 290 10.17 -31.68 16.26
CA LEU A 290 10.42 -30.40 16.91
C LEU A 290 10.87 -29.35 15.88
N LEU A 291 11.78 -29.70 14.98
CA LEU A 291 12.21 -28.84 13.89
C LEU A 291 11.05 -28.49 12.93
N ALA A 292 10.14 -29.43 12.66
CA ALA A 292 8.98 -29.21 11.81
C ALA A 292 7.94 -28.29 12.47
N ALA A 293 7.76 -28.42 13.78
CA ALA A 293 6.86 -27.58 14.57
C ALA A 293 7.44 -26.19 14.88
N MET A 294 8.76 -26.02 14.80
CA MET A 294 9.43 -24.72 14.97
C MET A 294 9.22 -23.82 13.76
N ASP A 295 9.03 -22.54 14.03
CA ASP A 295 8.77 -21.53 13.01
C ASP A 295 10.06 -20.84 12.51
N SER A 296 11.19 -21.08 13.13
CA SER A 296 12.46 -20.43 12.81
C SER A 296 13.63 -21.39 12.90
N VAL A 297 14.59 -21.20 12.01
CA VAL A 297 15.85 -21.95 11.95
C VAL A 297 16.93 -21.23 12.80
N ASP A 298 16.55 -20.56 13.87
CA ASP A 298 17.51 -19.88 14.74
C ASP A 298 18.32 -20.89 15.55
N SER A 299 19.62 -20.94 15.29
CA SER A 299 20.56 -21.85 15.97
C SER A 299 20.59 -21.71 17.50
N THR A 300 20.23 -20.55 18.01
CA THR A 300 20.11 -20.29 19.46
C THR A 300 18.87 -20.94 20.04
N ILE A 301 17.76 -20.94 19.30
CA ILE A 301 16.51 -21.62 19.67
C ILE A 301 16.69 -23.14 19.56
N VAL A 302 17.34 -23.62 18.51
CA VAL A 302 17.66 -25.05 18.32
C VAL A 302 18.43 -25.60 19.52
N ALA A 303 19.44 -24.90 20.01
CA ALA A 303 20.23 -25.29 21.18
C ALA A 303 19.43 -25.25 22.48
N SER A 304 18.55 -24.26 22.66
CA SER A 304 17.67 -24.12 23.82
C SER A 304 16.53 -25.14 23.81
N ALA A 305 16.13 -25.62 22.64
CA ALA A 305 15.04 -26.55 22.41
C ALA A 305 15.36 -28.02 22.87
N GLY A 306 16.52 -28.24 23.43
CA GLY A 306 16.95 -29.63 23.70
C GLY A 306 17.03 -30.45 22.42
N LEU A 307 17.06 -29.78 21.25
CA LEU A 307 17.39 -30.40 19.98
C LEU A 307 18.87 -30.75 19.98
N PRO A 308 19.26 -31.84 19.35
CA PRO A 308 20.68 -32.16 19.16
C PRO A 308 21.37 -30.98 18.50
N SER A 309 22.59 -30.64 18.94
CA SER A 309 23.36 -29.61 18.25
C SER A 309 23.51 -29.94 16.77
N PRO A 310 23.67 -28.97 15.86
CA PRO A 310 23.85 -29.26 14.43
C PRO A 310 25.02 -30.22 14.14
N GLU A 311 25.98 -30.30 15.07
CA GLU A 311 27.14 -31.15 14.98
C GLU A 311 26.88 -32.58 15.53
N ASP A 312 25.71 -32.79 16.17
CA ASP A 312 25.36 -34.08 16.80
C ASP A 312 25.05 -35.15 15.76
N ASP A 313 25.50 -36.37 16.01
CA ASP A 313 25.23 -37.52 15.17
C ASP A 313 23.76 -37.93 15.09
N ALA A 314 22.91 -37.39 15.97
CA ALA A 314 21.46 -37.59 15.92
C ALA A 314 20.80 -37.10 14.61
N TRP A 315 21.40 -36.15 13.92
CA TRP A 315 20.95 -35.69 12.61
C TRP A 315 21.44 -36.56 11.44
N SER A 316 22.50 -37.34 11.62
CA SER A 316 23.10 -38.12 10.54
C SER A 316 22.15 -39.10 9.86
N PRO A 317 21.20 -39.75 10.55
CA PRO A 317 20.19 -40.58 9.88
C PRO A 317 19.25 -39.76 8.97
N ALA A 318 18.82 -38.61 9.44
CA ALA A 318 17.94 -37.70 8.65
C ALA A 318 18.66 -37.09 7.45
N GLU A 319 19.93 -36.77 7.56
CA GLU A 319 20.77 -36.27 6.49
C GLU A 319 21.03 -37.38 5.43
N ARG A 320 21.35 -38.62 5.85
CA ARG A 320 21.44 -39.76 4.92
C ARG A 320 20.14 -40.09 4.23
N ALA A 321 19.00 -39.89 4.91
CA ALA A 321 17.67 -40.02 4.31
C ALA A 321 17.29 -38.81 3.41
N VAL A 322 18.17 -37.82 3.28
CA VAL A 322 18.00 -36.65 2.43
C VAL A 322 16.80 -35.77 2.85
N LEU A 323 16.45 -35.78 4.12
CA LEU A 323 15.34 -35.00 4.67
C LEU A 323 15.80 -33.65 5.15
N VAL A 324 17.00 -33.56 5.73
CA VAL A 324 17.58 -32.29 6.23
C VAL A 324 18.94 -32.05 5.60
N ARG A 325 19.39 -30.83 5.72
CA ARG A 325 20.73 -30.38 5.36
C ARG A 325 21.34 -29.65 6.55
N ARG A 326 22.57 -29.98 6.88
CA ARG A 326 23.37 -29.24 7.87
C ARG A 326 24.25 -28.24 7.16
N THR A 327 24.29 -27.01 7.61
CA THR A 327 25.15 -25.96 7.09
C THR A 327 25.73 -25.18 8.27
N GLY A 328 26.97 -25.53 8.63
CA GLY A 328 27.61 -24.94 9.79
C GLY A 328 26.80 -25.10 11.08
N ARG A 329 26.18 -24.05 11.57
CA ARG A 329 25.37 -24.05 12.81
C ARG A 329 23.90 -24.34 12.62
N ASP A 330 23.40 -24.56 11.38
CA ASP A 330 21.99 -24.70 11.07
C ASP A 330 21.64 -26.09 10.57
N VAL A 331 20.45 -26.58 10.99
CA VAL A 331 19.79 -27.75 10.43
C VAL A 331 18.50 -27.31 9.75
N ARG A 332 18.33 -27.59 8.47
CA ARG A 332 17.15 -27.20 7.70
C ARG A 332 16.57 -28.36 6.94
N PHE A 333 15.25 -28.38 6.77
CA PHE A 333 14.63 -29.27 5.81
C PHE A 333 15.09 -28.96 4.40
N ARG A 334 15.30 -30.00 3.57
CA ARG A 334 15.68 -29.76 2.17
C ARG A 334 14.56 -29.16 1.33
N HIS A 335 13.31 -29.43 1.73
CA HIS A 335 12.14 -28.87 1.03
C HIS A 335 10.97 -28.66 2.00
N PRO A 336 10.09 -27.64 1.80
CA PRO A 336 8.89 -27.45 2.62
C PRO A 336 7.99 -28.69 2.70
N LEU A 337 7.87 -29.46 1.60
CA LEU A 337 7.10 -30.72 1.59
C LEU A 337 7.62 -31.75 2.60
N VAL A 338 8.93 -31.80 2.81
CA VAL A 338 9.53 -32.71 3.83
C VAL A 338 9.09 -32.30 5.22
N ARG A 339 9.07 -31.00 5.51
CA ARG A 339 8.59 -30.46 6.77
C ARG A 339 7.13 -30.83 7.00
N SER A 340 6.26 -30.60 6.01
CA SER A 340 4.85 -30.95 6.07
C SER A 340 4.65 -32.44 6.29
N ALA A 341 5.36 -33.30 5.53
CA ALA A 341 5.31 -34.73 5.67
C ALA A 341 5.75 -35.22 7.08
N VAL A 342 6.83 -34.64 7.62
CA VAL A 342 7.31 -34.96 8.99
C VAL A 342 6.27 -34.61 10.03
N TYR A 343 5.67 -33.41 9.92
CA TYR A 343 4.69 -32.92 10.86
C TYR A 343 3.41 -33.75 10.83
N HIS A 344 2.84 -34.01 9.64
CA HIS A 344 1.58 -34.73 9.48
C HIS A 344 1.71 -36.24 9.67
N ALA A 345 2.89 -36.83 9.44
CA ALA A 345 3.14 -38.23 9.78
C ALA A 345 3.17 -38.49 11.28
N ALA A 346 3.39 -37.49 12.11
CA ALA A 346 3.41 -37.63 13.57
C ALA A 346 2.00 -37.73 14.14
N SER A 347 1.84 -38.56 15.17
CA SER A 347 0.57 -38.63 15.90
C SER A 347 0.19 -37.26 16.53
N LEU A 348 -1.11 -36.98 16.66
CA LEU A 348 -1.61 -35.75 17.32
C LEU A 348 -1.02 -35.60 18.75
N GLY A 349 -0.80 -36.70 19.47
CA GLY A 349 -0.13 -36.67 20.78
C GLY A 349 1.30 -36.16 20.69
N ALA A 350 2.06 -36.66 19.71
CA ALA A 350 3.46 -36.27 19.51
C ALA A 350 3.57 -34.81 19.04
N GLN A 351 2.68 -34.34 18.15
CA GLN A 351 2.59 -32.94 17.71
C GLN A 351 2.34 -32.04 18.92
N ARG A 352 1.37 -32.40 19.75
CA ARG A 352 1.03 -31.66 20.96
C ARG A 352 2.22 -31.57 21.95
N GLU A 353 2.90 -32.69 22.19
CA GLU A 353 4.09 -32.68 23.05
C GLU A 353 5.19 -31.79 22.49
N ALA A 354 5.40 -31.79 21.17
CA ALA A 354 6.36 -30.93 20.51
C ALA A 354 6.04 -29.43 20.71
N HIS A 355 4.78 -29.05 20.49
CA HIS A 355 4.36 -27.67 20.69
C HIS A 355 4.42 -27.23 22.16
N LEU A 356 4.09 -28.11 23.11
CA LEU A 356 4.23 -27.78 24.55
C LEU A 356 5.71 -27.59 24.95
N ALA A 357 6.60 -28.43 24.43
CA ALA A 357 8.03 -28.28 24.64
C ALA A 357 8.55 -26.94 24.09
N LEU A 358 8.12 -26.55 22.87
CA LEU A 358 8.48 -25.28 22.26
C LEU A 358 7.90 -24.09 23.02
N ALA A 359 6.66 -24.15 23.49
CA ALA A 359 6.05 -23.11 24.30
C ALA A 359 6.78 -22.87 25.64
N GLU A 360 7.34 -23.94 26.21
CA GLU A 360 8.12 -23.84 27.44
C GLU A 360 9.47 -23.15 27.21
N MET A 361 10.10 -23.39 26.08
CA MET A 361 11.37 -22.77 25.71
C MET A 361 11.25 -21.31 25.29
N LEU A 362 10.13 -20.95 24.66
CA LEU A 362 9.86 -19.62 24.17
C LEU A 362 9.18 -18.72 25.23
N ARG A 363 9.52 -18.89 26.51
CA ARG A 363 8.91 -18.10 27.61
C ARG A 363 9.11 -16.60 27.45
N ASP A 364 10.24 -16.23 26.92
CA ASP A 364 10.62 -14.83 26.69
C ASP A 364 10.10 -14.25 25.37
N GLU A 365 9.49 -15.11 24.50
CA GLU A 365 8.87 -14.74 23.22
C GLU A 365 7.34 -14.93 23.29
N PRO A 366 6.59 -14.03 23.91
CA PRO A 366 5.18 -14.24 24.23
C PRO A 366 4.29 -14.46 23.01
N ASP A 367 4.63 -13.92 21.85
CA ASP A 367 3.85 -14.10 20.61
C ASP A 367 4.00 -15.53 20.08
N ARG A 368 5.21 -16.01 19.92
CA ARG A 368 5.50 -17.38 19.48
C ARG A 368 4.97 -18.41 20.47
N ARG A 369 5.18 -18.16 21.75
CA ARG A 369 4.64 -19.01 22.81
C ARG A 369 3.14 -19.17 22.72
N ALA A 370 2.39 -18.08 22.48
CA ALA A 370 0.94 -18.11 22.35
C ALA A 370 0.48 -19.00 21.20
N TRP A 371 1.15 -18.93 20.04
CA TRP A 371 0.85 -19.78 18.89
C TRP A 371 1.15 -21.27 19.17
N HIS A 372 2.26 -21.62 19.81
CA HIS A 372 2.56 -23.00 20.19
C HIS A 372 1.58 -23.54 21.23
N LEU A 373 1.18 -22.74 22.22
CA LEU A 373 0.11 -23.11 23.14
C LEU A 373 -1.21 -23.36 22.42
N ALA A 374 -1.56 -22.49 21.45
CA ALA A 374 -2.76 -22.64 20.66
C ALA A 374 -2.74 -23.89 19.76
N ALA A 375 -1.59 -24.23 19.18
CA ALA A 375 -1.41 -25.46 18.41
C ALA A 375 -1.47 -26.75 19.28
N ALA A 376 -1.03 -26.65 20.53
CA ALA A 376 -1.10 -27.76 21.49
C ALA A 376 -2.47 -27.94 22.14
N CYS A 377 -3.40 -26.99 21.95
CA CYS A 377 -4.65 -26.94 22.68
C CYS A 377 -5.75 -27.76 22.02
N PRO A 378 -6.19 -28.92 22.57
CA PRO A 378 -7.21 -29.77 21.94
C PRO A 378 -8.63 -29.34 22.24
N ARG A 379 -8.83 -28.40 23.17
CA ARG A 379 -10.15 -27.90 23.58
C ARG A 379 -10.05 -26.40 23.85
N PRO A 380 -11.17 -25.65 23.82
CA PRO A 380 -11.19 -24.25 24.21
C PRO A 380 -10.53 -24.00 25.57
N ASP A 381 -9.66 -22.99 25.62
CA ASP A 381 -8.91 -22.56 26.81
C ASP A 381 -8.82 -21.02 26.86
N ALA A 382 -9.46 -20.44 27.85
CA ALA A 382 -9.54 -18.99 28.01
C ALA A 382 -8.15 -18.32 28.21
N ALA A 383 -7.19 -18.99 28.84
CA ALA A 383 -5.86 -18.43 29.07
C ALA A 383 -5.06 -18.36 27.75
N VAL A 384 -5.20 -19.39 26.91
CA VAL A 384 -4.57 -19.44 25.56
C VAL A 384 -5.23 -18.40 24.67
N SER A 385 -6.56 -18.31 24.68
CA SER A 385 -7.31 -17.30 23.93
C SER A 385 -6.85 -15.88 24.31
N ALA A 386 -6.77 -15.56 25.60
CA ALA A 386 -6.29 -14.27 26.07
C ALA A 386 -4.83 -13.99 25.71
N ALA A 387 -3.97 -15.02 25.60
CA ALA A 387 -2.60 -14.85 25.14
C ALA A 387 -2.54 -14.46 23.65
N LEU A 388 -3.38 -15.08 22.80
CA LEU A 388 -3.51 -14.72 21.39
C LEU A 388 -4.10 -13.33 21.19
N GLU A 389 -5.08 -12.91 22.01
CA GLU A 389 -5.65 -11.57 22.00
C GLU A 389 -4.56 -10.51 22.26
N ARG A 390 -3.70 -10.72 23.26
CA ARG A 390 -2.53 -9.87 23.51
C ARG A 390 -1.52 -9.87 22.36
N THR A 391 -1.35 -11.01 21.69
CA THR A 391 -0.51 -11.11 20.47
C THR A 391 -1.09 -10.25 19.34
N ALA A 392 -2.41 -10.30 19.14
CA ALA A 392 -3.10 -9.46 18.16
C ALA A 392 -2.94 -7.97 18.46
N ASP A 393 -3.02 -7.58 19.74
CA ASP A 393 -2.79 -6.19 20.14
C ASP A 393 -1.39 -5.69 19.82
N ARG A 394 -0.38 -6.53 20.06
CA ARG A 394 1.00 -6.19 19.71
C ARG A 394 1.18 -6.11 18.19
N ALA A 395 0.58 -7.05 17.45
CA ALA A 395 0.63 -7.05 16.00
C ALA A 395 -0.05 -5.79 15.41
N ARG A 396 -1.23 -5.38 15.91
CA ARG A 396 -1.93 -4.14 15.49
C ARG A 396 -1.06 -2.91 15.71
N ARG A 397 -0.45 -2.79 16.88
CA ARG A 397 0.44 -1.66 17.21
C ARG A 397 1.65 -1.55 16.27
N ARG A 398 2.10 -2.68 15.70
CA ARG A 398 3.20 -2.74 14.72
C ARG A 398 2.70 -2.62 13.27
N GLY A 399 1.39 -2.44 13.04
CA GLY A 399 0.79 -2.39 11.70
C GLY A 399 0.58 -3.75 11.04
N GLY A 400 0.76 -4.85 11.78
CA GLY A 400 0.57 -6.21 11.30
C GLY A 400 -0.90 -6.66 11.33
N HIS A 401 -1.78 -5.99 10.58
CA HIS A 401 -3.23 -6.21 10.62
C HIS A 401 -3.64 -7.64 10.27
N ALA A 402 -3.01 -8.25 9.26
CA ALA A 402 -3.29 -9.63 8.88
C ALA A 402 -2.93 -10.63 10.00
N ALA A 403 -1.78 -10.42 10.66
CA ALA A 403 -1.36 -11.24 11.78
C ALA A 403 -2.29 -11.05 12.98
N ALA A 404 -2.75 -9.83 13.24
CA ALA A 404 -3.73 -9.54 14.29
C ALA A 404 -5.07 -10.23 14.03
N ALA A 405 -5.58 -10.16 12.79
CA ALA A 405 -6.84 -10.83 12.40
C ALA A 405 -6.75 -12.36 12.59
N LYS A 406 -5.66 -12.99 12.14
CA LYS A 406 -5.43 -14.43 12.34
C LYS A 406 -5.34 -14.81 13.82
N ALA A 407 -4.65 -14.01 14.65
CA ALA A 407 -4.53 -14.27 16.08
C ALA A 407 -5.88 -14.16 16.79
N LEU A 408 -6.70 -13.14 16.46
CA LEU A 408 -8.05 -12.97 17.00
C LEU A 408 -9.02 -14.09 16.53
N GLN A 409 -8.95 -14.47 15.25
CA GLN A 409 -9.72 -15.59 14.74
C GLN A 409 -9.39 -16.89 15.49
N ARG A 410 -8.10 -17.17 15.69
CA ARG A 410 -7.68 -18.34 16.46
C ARG A 410 -8.06 -18.24 17.94
N ALA A 411 -7.99 -17.05 18.53
CA ALA A 411 -8.46 -16.80 19.88
C ALA A 411 -9.96 -17.10 20.03
N ALA A 412 -10.76 -16.68 19.04
CA ALA A 412 -12.20 -16.94 19.00
C ALA A 412 -12.56 -18.43 18.95
N GLU A 413 -11.76 -19.23 18.23
CA GLU A 413 -11.92 -20.69 18.16
C GLU A 413 -11.60 -21.36 19.51
N LEU A 414 -10.67 -20.80 20.28
CA LEU A 414 -10.23 -21.32 21.57
C LEU A 414 -10.94 -20.72 22.76
N THR A 415 -11.84 -19.78 22.57
CA THR A 415 -12.62 -19.16 23.65
C THR A 415 -13.79 -20.06 24.03
N PRO A 416 -13.95 -20.41 25.32
CA PRO A 416 -15.06 -21.27 25.77
C PRO A 416 -16.43 -20.58 25.68
N GLN A 417 -16.47 -19.26 25.87
CA GLN A 417 -17.70 -18.47 25.89
C GLN A 417 -18.10 -18.03 24.50
N ARG A 418 -19.34 -18.29 24.14
CA ARG A 418 -19.89 -18.01 22.80
C ARG A 418 -19.88 -16.53 22.45
N GLU A 419 -20.26 -15.67 23.39
CA GLU A 419 -20.30 -14.22 23.20
C GLU A 419 -18.90 -13.60 23.05
N ASP A 420 -17.93 -14.05 23.86
CA ASP A 420 -16.54 -13.63 23.72
C ASP A 420 -15.95 -14.07 22.39
N SER A 421 -16.31 -15.27 21.92
CA SER A 421 -15.92 -15.74 20.58
C SER A 421 -16.46 -14.81 19.47
N ALA A 422 -17.72 -14.39 19.59
CA ALA A 422 -18.33 -13.46 18.64
C ALA A 422 -17.62 -12.09 18.66
N ARG A 423 -17.32 -11.55 19.86
CA ARG A 423 -16.56 -10.31 20.02
C ARG A 423 -15.20 -10.39 19.32
N LEU A 424 -14.45 -11.46 19.57
CA LEU A 424 -13.13 -11.66 18.96
C LEU A 424 -13.19 -11.79 17.44
N LEU A 425 -14.24 -12.41 16.89
CA LEU A 425 -14.48 -12.48 15.45
C LEU A 425 -14.77 -11.11 14.83
N VAL A 426 -15.53 -10.26 15.51
CA VAL A 426 -15.80 -8.88 15.06
C VAL A 426 -14.51 -8.05 15.10
N GLU A 427 -13.69 -8.22 16.14
CA GLU A 427 -12.37 -7.56 16.22
C GLU A 427 -11.40 -8.10 15.15
N ALA A 428 -11.47 -9.41 14.83
CA ALA A 428 -10.71 -10.00 13.74
C ALA A 428 -11.13 -9.39 12.39
N ALA A 429 -12.44 -9.25 12.16
CA ALA A 429 -12.96 -8.61 10.95
C ALA A 429 -12.50 -7.14 10.85
N SER A 430 -12.48 -6.40 11.96
CA SER A 430 -11.97 -5.03 12.01
C SER A 430 -10.50 -4.94 11.59
N ALA A 431 -9.68 -5.88 12.01
CA ALA A 431 -8.29 -5.95 11.59
C ALA A 431 -8.15 -6.39 10.11
N ALA A 432 -9.00 -7.35 9.67
CA ALA A 432 -8.97 -7.88 8.32
C ALA A 432 -9.40 -6.85 7.25
N VAL A 433 -10.20 -5.83 7.59
CA VAL A 433 -10.55 -4.72 6.66
C VAL A 433 -9.29 -4.10 6.03
N PHE A 434 -8.21 -3.97 6.80
CA PHE A 434 -6.96 -3.39 6.31
C PHE A 434 -6.14 -4.32 5.40
N THR A 435 -6.57 -5.57 5.21
CA THR A 435 -5.94 -6.48 4.25
C THR A 435 -6.57 -6.40 2.85
N GLY A 436 -7.74 -5.78 2.73
CA GLY A 436 -8.53 -5.74 1.50
C GLY A 436 -9.23 -7.07 1.14
N ASP A 437 -9.11 -8.11 1.97
CA ASP A 437 -9.71 -9.42 1.71
C ASP A 437 -11.20 -9.42 2.12
N LEU A 438 -12.06 -9.15 1.14
CA LEU A 438 -13.52 -9.12 1.35
C LEU A 438 -14.05 -10.46 1.80
N ALA A 439 -13.59 -11.56 1.20
CA ALA A 439 -14.08 -12.90 1.52
C ALA A 439 -13.78 -13.25 2.99
N TRP A 440 -12.58 -12.91 3.45
CA TRP A 440 -12.22 -13.14 4.86
C TRP A 440 -13.04 -12.31 5.84
N VAL A 441 -13.28 -11.02 5.56
CA VAL A 441 -14.14 -10.18 6.40
C VAL A 441 -15.59 -10.69 6.42
N GLU A 442 -16.13 -11.11 5.27
CA GLU A 442 -17.47 -11.70 5.17
C GLU A 442 -17.56 -13.02 5.96
N GLU A 443 -16.54 -13.88 5.88
CA GLU A 443 -16.46 -15.12 6.66
C GLU A 443 -16.44 -14.84 8.16
N LEU A 444 -15.57 -13.93 8.62
CA LEU A 444 -15.47 -13.58 10.05
C LEU A 444 -16.76 -12.97 10.59
N THR A 445 -17.39 -12.08 9.84
CA THR A 445 -18.65 -11.46 10.25
C THR A 445 -19.83 -12.44 10.22
N ALA A 446 -19.85 -13.37 9.26
CA ALA A 446 -20.84 -14.44 9.22
C ALA A 446 -20.66 -15.41 10.41
N ALA A 447 -19.43 -15.78 10.72
CA ALA A 447 -19.09 -16.61 11.87
C ALA A 447 -19.46 -15.96 13.21
N ALA A 448 -19.31 -14.63 13.33
CA ALA A 448 -19.73 -13.88 14.51
C ALA A 448 -21.26 -13.91 14.67
N ARG A 449 -22.01 -13.68 13.58
CA ARG A 449 -23.51 -13.70 13.61
C ARG A 449 -24.08 -15.03 14.08
N VAL A 450 -23.45 -16.15 13.76
CA VAL A 450 -23.89 -17.48 14.21
C VAL A 450 -23.65 -17.65 15.72
N ARG A 451 -22.75 -16.89 16.31
CA ARG A 451 -22.30 -17.04 17.71
C ARG A 451 -22.93 -16.08 18.70
N THR A 452 -23.65 -15.04 18.24
CA THR A 452 -24.26 -14.04 19.12
C THR A 452 -25.66 -13.67 18.69
N ASP A 453 -26.51 -13.37 19.68
CA ASP A 453 -27.77 -12.69 19.52
C ASP A 453 -27.69 -11.23 20.02
N ASP A 454 -26.51 -10.79 20.46
CA ASP A 454 -26.29 -9.41 20.90
C ASP A 454 -26.32 -8.47 19.67
N ARG A 455 -27.32 -7.59 19.69
CA ARG A 455 -27.56 -6.63 18.61
C ARG A 455 -26.42 -5.64 18.42
N ALA A 456 -25.67 -5.30 19.48
CA ALA A 456 -24.52 -4.40 19.37
C ALA A 456 -23.36 -5.08 18.63
N LEU A 457 -23.08 -6.34 18.91
CA LEU A 457 -22.08 -7.12 18.18
C LEU A 457 -22.48 -7.33 16.71
N LEU A 458 -23.78 -7.59 16.45
CA LEU A 458 -24.30 -7.71 15.10
C LEU A 458 -24.17 -6.40 14.30
N ALA A 459 -24.43 -5.26 14.94
CA ALA A 459 -24.23 -3.95 14.35
C ALA A 459 -22.73 -3.69 14.04
N SER A 460 -21.86 -4.00 15.00
CA SER A 460 -20.39 -3.86 14.79
C SER A 460 -19.88 -4.74 13.63
N ALA A 461 -20.40 -5.96 13.50
CA ALA A 461 -20.08 -6.82 12.36
C ALA A 461 -20.56 -6.22 11.02
N ALA A 462 -21.75 -5.61 11.00
CA ALA A 462 -22.27 -4.94 9.81
C ALA A 462 -21.41 -3.71 9.43
N VAL A 463 -20.94 -2.95 10.41
CA VAL A 463 -20.01 -1.82 10.22
C VAL A 463 -18.71 -2.27 9.55
N GLN A 464 -18.07 -3.37 10.00
CA GLN A 464 -16.83 -3.85 9.40
C GLN A 464 -17.03 -4.27 7.93
N ALA A 465 -18.11 -4.98 7.64
CA ALA A 465 -18.47 -5.33 6.27
C ALA A 465 -18.70 -4.07 5.41
N GLY A 466 -19.35 -3.05 5.98
CA GLY A 466 -19.61 -1.75 5.36
C GLY A 466 -18.33 -1.01 5.00
N ARG A 467 -17.39 -0.91 5.94
CA ARG A 467 -16.10 -0.23 5.73
C ARG A 467 -15.30 -0.85 4.59
N LEU A 468 -15.22 -2.17 4.54
CA LEU A 468 -14.51 -2.83 3.46
C LEU A 468 -15.20 -2.61 2.12
N ALA A 469 -16.51 -2.66 2.07
CA ALA A 469 -17.27 -2.45 0.84
C ALA A 469 -17.10 -1.02 0.29
N VAL A 470 -16.97 -0.01 1.16
CA VAL A 470 -16.60 1.36 0.77
C VAL A 470 -15.24 1.38 0.06
N LEU A 471 -14.29 0.61 0.54
CA LEU A 471 -12.92 0.56 -0.01
C LEU A 471 -12.80 -0.28 -1.29
N THR A 472 -13.78 -1.18 -1.53
CA THR A 472 -13.81 -2.09 -2.68
C THR A 472 -14.85 -1.74 -3.75
N GLY A 473 -15.68 -0.70 -3.53
CA GLY A 473 -16.63 -0.17 -4.52
C GLY A 473 -18.00 -0.87 -4.60
N ARG A 474 -18.42 -1.62 -3.59
CA ARG A 474 -19.74 -2.28 -3.54
C ARG A 474 -20.77 -1.47 -2.73
N HIS A 475 -21.10 -0.28 -3.20
CA HIS A 475 -21.81 0.72 -2.40
C HIS A 475 -23.31 0.45 -2.23
N THR A 476 -24.03 0.09 -3.29
CA THR A 476 -25.49 0.00 -3.27
C THR A 476 -26.00 -1.08 -2.31
N THR A 477 -25.45 -2.29 -2.42
CA THR A 477 -25.85 -3.42 -1.55
C THR A 477 -25.54 -3.14 -0.08
N VAL A 478 -24.41 -2.52 0.18
CA VAL A 478 -23.96 -2.21 1.54
C VAL A 478 -24.80 -1.10 2.15
N PHE A 479 -25.14 -0.08 1.38
CA PHE A 479 -26.02 0.98 1.83
C PHE A 479 -27.35 0.43 2.38
N SER A 480 -28.02 -0.45 1.60
CA SER A 480 -29.27 -1.07 2.04
C SER A 480 -29.09 -1.85 3.34
N ARG A 481 -28.06 -2.68 3.44
CA ARG A 481 -27.79 -3.47 4.66
C ARG A 481 -27.52 -2.59 5.89
N LEU A 482 -26.72 -1.53 5.75
CA LEU A 482 -26.43 -0.60 6.85
C LEU A 482 -27.70 0.13 7.31
N THR A 483 -28.48 0.64 6.37
CA THR A 483 -29.72 1.38 6.70
C THR A 483 -30.81 0.49 7.25
N ASP A 484 -31.01 -0.74 6.75
CA ASP A 484 -31.98 -1.68 7.28
C ASP A 484 -31.61 -2.06 8.73
N THR A 485 -30.33 -2.37 8.99
CA THR A 485 -29.87 -2.67 10.34
C THR A 485 -29.99 -1.44 11.27
N ALA A 486 -29.69 -0.22 10.77
CA ALA A 486 -29.87 1.00 11.55
C ALA A 486 -31.32 1.27 11.91
N GLU A 487 -32.25 1.01 11.01
CA GLU A 487 -33.69 1.13 11.26
C GLU A 487 -34.16 0.17 12.33
N ASP A 488 -33.76 -1.10 12.29
CA ASP A 488 -34.07 -2.11 13.28
C ASP A 488 -33.55 -1.77 14.68
N LEU A 489 -32.41 -1.07 14.76
CA LEU A 489 -31.79 -0.67 16.02
C LEU A 489 -32.22 0.71 16.54
N ALA A 490 -32.90 1.51 15.73
CA ALA A 490 -33.19 2.91 16.00
C ALA A 490 -33.82 3.18 17.38
N VAL A 491 -34.72 2.28 17.84
CA VAL A 491 -35.43 2.41 19.12
C VAL A 491 -34.64 1.79 20.28
N ALA A 492 -34.03 0.62 20.05
CA ALA A 492 -33.44 -0.16 21.13
C ALA A 492 -31.97 0.26 21.41
N GLN A 493 -31.26 0.67 20.41
CA GLN A 493 -29.83 1.01 20.47
C GLN A 493 -29.50 2.22 19.55
N PRO A 494 -29.97 3.43 19.92
CA PRO A 494 -29.81 4.61 19.06
C PRO A 494 -28.36 4.95 18.68
N ALA A 495 -27.41 4.72 19.60
CA ALA A 495 -25.99 4.97 19.34
C ALA A 495 -25.46 4.04 18.23
N ALA A 496 -25.74 2.74 18.30
CA ALA A 496 -25.34 1.78 17.27
C ALA A 496 -26.01 2.07 15.92
N ALA A 497 -27.28 2.46 15.93
CA ALA A 497 -27.99 2.88 14.72
C ALA A 497 -27.33 4.12 14.09
N LEU A 498 -26.85 5.06 14.89
CA LEU A 498 -26.20 6.27 14.43
C LEU A 498 -24.80 5.97 13.84
N ASP A 499 -24.05 5.03 14.41
CA ASP A 499 -22.76 4.57 13.86
C ASP A 499 -22.98 3.92 12.48
N LEU A 500 -24.00 3.10 12.32
CA LEU A 500 -24.37 2.50 11.04
C LEU A 500 -24.79 3.57 10.01
N LEU A 501 -25.53 4.59 10.42
CA LEU A 501 -25.88 5.71 9.56
C LEU A 501 -24.67 6.55 9.19
N ALA A 502 -23.67 6.69 10.08
CA ALA A 502 -22.43 7.38 9.77
C ALA A 502 -21.66 6.70 8.63
N ASP A 503 -21.57 5.37 8.65
CA ASP A 503 -20.96 4.61 7.56
C ASP A 503 -21.85 4.60 6.30
N ALA A 504 -23.18 4.51 6.44
CA ALA A 504 -24.12 4.63 5.32
C ALA A 504 -24.01 6.00 4.62
N ALA A 505 -23.77 7.08 5.36
CA ALA A 505 -23.54 8.40 4.79
C ALA A 505 -22.26 8.44 3.92
N VAL A 506 -21.17 7.78 4.32
CA VAL A 506 -19.95 7.63 3.51
C VAL A 506 -20.22 6.83 2.25
N VAL A 507 -20.96 5.71 2.37
CA VAL A 507 -21.36 4.90 1.21
C VAL A 507 -22.17 5.75 0.23
N ARG A 508 -23.10 6.54 0.73
CA ARG A 508 -23.90 7.48 -0.07
C ARG A 508 -23.03 8.54 -0.76
N PHE A 509 -21.99 9.03 -0.08
CA PHE A 509 -21.07 9.97 -0.72
C PHE A 509 -20.46 9.36 -1.97
N TYR A 510 -20.02 8.12 -1.93
CA TYR A 510 -19.41 7.49 -3.11
C TYR A 510 -20.43 7.12 -4.18
N SER A 511 -21.58 6.53 -3.81
CA SER A 511 -22.62 6.16 -4.74
C SER A 511 -23.32 7.37 -5.38
N GLY A 512 -23.45 8.47 -4.63
CA GLY A 512 -24.10 9.71 -5.11
C GLY A 512 -25.60 9.56 -5.42
N GLU A 513 -26.26 8.49 -4.98
CA GLU A 513 -27.66 8.22 -5.34
C GLU A 513 -28.63 9.08 -4.53
N ASP A 514 -29.53 9.79 -5.19
CA ASP A 514 -30.38 10.79 -4.55
C ASP A 514 -31.48 10.14 -3.64
N THR A 515 -31.96 8.97 -3.98
CA THR A 515 -32.93 8.21 -3.17
C THR A 515 -32.38 7.85 -1.79
N GLN A 516 -31.08 7.62 -1.68
CA GLN A 516 -30.40 7.28 -0.43
C GLN A 516 -30.44 8.43 0.59
N ARG A 517 -30.50 9.67 0.14
CA ARG A 517 -30.63 10.86 1.01
C ARG A 517 -31.86 10.81 1.89
N HIS A 518 -33.00 10.48 1.29
CA HIS A 518 -34.28 10.41 2.02
C HIS A 518 -34.22 9.29 3.05
N ARG A 519 -33.69 8.11 2.68
CA ARG A 519 -33.60 6.97 3.59
C ARG A 519 -32.73 7.31 4.83
N VAL A 520 -31.57 7.93 4.65
CA VAL A 520 -30.72 8.37 5.78
C VAL A 520 -31.45 9.39 6.65
N ARG A 521 -32.10 10.38 6.07
CA ARG A 521 -32.83 11.41 6.79
C ARG A 521 -33.99 10.83 7.60
N ASP A 522 -34.82 9.98 7.00
CA ASP A 522 -36.01 9.39 7.64
C ASP A 522 -35.61 8.56 8.86
N ILE A 523 -34.49 7.83 8.80
CA ILE A 523 -34.00 7.07 9.95
C ILE A 523 -33.40 8.01 11.01
N LEU A 524 -32.60 9.01 10.59
CA LEU A 524 -32.00 9.98 11.49
C LEU A 524 -33.01 10.78 12.30
N GLU A 525 -34.15 11.14 11.71
CA GLU A 525 -35.26 11.84 12.37
C GLU A 525 -35.97 11.01 13.45
N ARG A 526 -35.92 9.68 13.35
CA ARG A 526 -36.48 8.78 14.36
C ARG A 526 -35.57 8.56 15.56
N LEU A 527 -34.28 8.90 15.46
CA LEU A 527 -33.34 8.77 16.54
C LEU A 527 -33.50 9.91 17.55
N PRO A 528 -33.31 9.65 18.86
CA PRO A 528 -33.42 10.67 19.89
C PRO A 528 -32.39 11.79 19.70
N GLU A 529 -32.82 13.03 19.94
CA GLU A 529 -31.96 14.20 19.96
C GLU A 529 -31.42 14.41 21.38
N ASP A 530 -30.20 13.95 21.63
CA ASP A 530 -29.50 14.24 22.87
C ASP A 530 -28.09 14.75 22.62
N ALA A 531 -27.47 15.30 23.66
CA ALA A 531 -26.14 15.92 23.57
C ALA A 531 -25.03 14.87 23.28
N ALA A 532 -25.21 13.61 23.68
CA ALA A 532 -24.23 12.55 23.47
C ALA A 532 -24.11 12.16 22.00
N HIS A 533 -25.20 12.31 21.24
CA HIS A 533 -25.26 11.93 19.84
C HIS A 533 -25.08 13.11 18.86
N ALA A 534 -24.84 14.33 19.35
CA ALA A 534 -24.79 15.55 18.53
C ALA A 534 -23.67 15.52 17.49
N GLY A 535 -22.48 15.05 17.84
CA GLY A 535 -21.34 14.94 16.91
C GLY A 535 -21.59 13.99 15.75
N PRO A 536 -21.89 12.70 16.02
CA PRO A 536 -22.23 11.73 14.96
C PRO A 536 -23.43 12.15 14.11
N ARG A 537 -24.46 12.75 14.66
CA ARG A 537 -25.59 13.31 13.88
C ARG A 537 -25.14 14.41 12.92
N THR A 538 -24.26 15.30 13.38
CA THR A 538 -23.69 16.35 12.54
C THR A 538 -22.87 15.73 11.39
N TRP A 539 -22.09 14.70 11.66
CA TRP A 539 -21.38 13.94 10.64
C TRP A 539 -22.32 13.36 9.58
N VAL A 540 -23.34 12.61 10.00
CA VAL A 540 -24.32 12.01 9.08
C VAL A 540 -24.95 13.05 8.18
N ARG A 541 -25.38 14.20 8.74
CA ARG A 541 -25.97 15.31 7.95
C ARG A 541 -24.98 15.94 6.99
N ALA A 542 -23.77 16.26 7.47
CA ALA A 542 -22.74 16.92 6.66
C ALA A 542 -22.28 16.05 5.48
N VAL A 543 -22.17 14.72 5.68
CA VAL A 543 -21.73 13.81 4.63
C VAL A 543 -22.87 13.46 3.67
N SER A 544 -24.07 13.16 4.19
CA SER A 544 -25.18 12.74 3.34
C SER A 544 -25.87 13.90 2.62
N ASP A 545 -25.94 15.08 3.19
CA ASP A 545 -26.62 16.24 2.59
C ASP A 545 -26.04 17.58 3.06
N PRO A 546 -24.82 17.96 2.61
CA PRO A 546 -24.12 19.17 3.06
C PRO A 546 -24.89 20.47 2.70
N PHE A 547 -25.80 20.41 1.73
CA PHE A 547 -26.54 21.58 1.22
C PHE A 547 -27.97 21.69 1.76
N ASP A 548 -28.42 20.81 2.67
CA ASP A 548 -29.75 20.95 3.31
C ASP A 548 -29.78 22.12 4.31
N ASP A 549 -28.80 22.19 5.21
CA ASP A 549 -28.60 23.28 6.19
C ASP A 549 -27.10 23.58 6.36
N ARG A 550 -26.46 24.01 5.28
CA ARG A 550 -25.02 24.31 5.31
C ARG A 550 -24.64 25.30 6.42
N ALA A 551 -25.41 26.38 6.56
CA ALA A 551 -25.12 27.43 7.53
C ALA A 551 -25.18 26.91 8.99
N GLY A 552 -26.14 26.05 9.30
CA GLY A 552 -26.25 25.38 10.60
C GLY A 552 -25.08 24.45 10.86
N LEU A 553 -24.72 23.63 9.86
CA LEU A 553 -23.61 22.69 9.95
C LEU A 553 -22.25 23.40 10.15
N VAL A 554 -22.01 24.48 9.43
CA VAL A 554 -20.76 25.29 9.57
C VAL A 554 -20.63 25.88 10.99
N ARG A 555 -21.74 26.32 11.60
CA ARG A 555 -21.71 26.81 12.99
C ARG A 555 -21.33 25.73 14.01
N LEU A 556 -21.50 24.44 13.70
CA LEU A 556 -21.15 23.33 14.59
C LEU A 556 -19.69 22.91 14.48
N LEU A 557 -19.00 23.23 13.37
CA LEU A 557 -17.60 22.83 13.14
C LEU A 557 -16.62 23.24 14.25
N PRO A 558 -16.65 24.48 14.78
CA PRO A 558 -15.71 24.86 15.86
C PRO A 558 -15.86 24.02 17.12
N ARG A 559 -17.11 23.64 17.48
CA ARG A 559 -17.35 22.77 18.62
C ARG A 559 -16.86 21.35 18.34
N ALA A 560 -17.15 20.81 17.16
CA ALA A 560 -16.65 19.49 16.75
C ALA A 560 -15.12 19.45 16.73
N ALA A 561 -14.45 20.56 16.32
CA ALA A 561 -13.00 20.66 16.33
C ALA A 561 -12.44 20.66 17.78
N ALA A 562 -13.05 21.41 18.69
CA ALA A 562 -12.64 21.44 20.10
C ALA A 562 -12.81 20.09 20.77
N ASP A 563 -13.89 19.37 20.49
CA ASP A 563 -14.14 18.01 20.99
C ASP A 563 -13.15 16.98 20.39
N ALA A 564 -12.60 17.24 19.21
CA ALA A 564 -11.65 16.38 18.51
C ALA A 564 -10.18 16.59 18.90
N GLU A 565 -9.86 17.68 19.62
CA GLU A 565 -8.45 17.98 20.01
C GLU A 565 -7.78 16.85 20.79
N ALA A 566 -8.56 16.04 21.51
CA ALA A 566 -8.05 14.92 22.30
C ALA A 566 -7.78 13.64 21.49
N ARG A 567 -8.30 13.54 20.25
CA ARG A 567 -8.27 12.29 19.47
C ARG A 567 -8.02 12.56 17.98
N PRO A 568 -6.88 12.17 17.42
CA PRO A 568 -6.52 12.44 16.03
C PRO A 568 -7.52 11.92 14.99
N GLU A 569 -8.16 10.79 15.25
CA GLU A 569 -9.19 10.21 14.37
C GLU A 569 -10.43 11.13 14.22
N HIS A 570 -10.77 11.89 15.25
CA HIS A 570 -11.86 12.85 15.19
C HIS A 570 -11.47 14.11 14.40
N LEU A 571 -10.19 14.48 14.38
CA LEU A 571 -9.69 15.59 13.56
C LEU A 571 -9.89 15.32 12.07
N THR A 572 -9.66 14.08 11.61
CA THR A 572 -9.93 13.71 10.22
C THR A 572 -11.42 13.81 9.88
N THR A 573 -12.29 13.39 10.80
CA THR A 573 -13.75 13.53 10.66
C THR A 573 -14.16 15.00 10.50
N VAL A 574 -13.63 15.88 11.35
CA VAL A 574 -13.86 17.32 11.27
C VAL A 574 -13.33 17.90 9.96
N GLY A 575 -12.14 17.47 9.53
CA GLY A 575 -11.56 17.89 8.26
C GLY A 575 -12.43 17.53 7.06
N ILE A 576 -12.99 16.32 7.05
CA ILE A 576 -13.90 15.86 5.99
C ILE A 576 -15.20 16.68 5.99
N MET A 577 -15.82 16.88 7.16
CA MET A 577 -17.02 17.73 7.25
C MET A 577 -16.74 19.14 6.72
N ALA A 578 -15.63 19.75 7.14
CA ALA A 578 -15.25 21.09 6.71
C ALA A 578 -15.02 21.15 5.19
N TRP A 579 -14.38 20.12 4.61
CA TRP A 579 -14.18 20.03 3.16
C TRP A 579 -15.50 19.92 2.41
N LEU A 580 -16.42 19.05 2.83
CA LEU A 580 -17.74 18.90 2.21
C LEU A 580 -18.60 20.18 2.30
N LEU A 581 -18.37 20.98 3.32
CA LEU A 581 -19.06 22.26 3.50
C LEU A 581 -18.33 23.45 2.81
N ASP A 582 -17.30 23.19 1.99
CA ASP A 582 -16.43 24.22 1.41
C ASP A 582 -15.79 25.19 2.46
N GLU A 583 -15.47 24.65 3.63
CA GLU A 583 -14.65 25.32 4.65
C GLU A 583 -13.19 24.80 4.56
N THR A 584 -12.65 24.83 3.34
CA THR A 584 -11.35 24.24 2.99
C THR A 584 -10.18 24.69 3.88
N PRO A 585 -10.07 25.96 4.34
CA PRO A 585 -9.02 26.33 5.29
C PRO A 585 -9.08 25.58 6.61
N GLN A 586 -10.28 25.33 7.11
CA GLN A 586 -10.49 24.59 8.35
C GLN A 586 -10.23 23.09 8.13
N ALA A 587 -10.65 22.57 6.98
CA ALA A 587 -10.36 21.19 6.58
C ALA A 587 -8.84 20.92 6.57
N VAL A 588 -8.08 21.78 5.90
CA VAL A 588 -6.62 21.64 5.80
C VAL A 588 -5.95 21.75 7.17
N ARG A 589 -6.36 22.68 8.04
CA ARG A 589 -5.82 22.74 9.40
C ARG A 589 -6.08 21.46 10.20
N ALA A 590 -7.29 20.93 10.13
CA ALA A 590 -7.65 19.71 10.85
C ALA A 590 -6.86 18.49 10.32
N PHE A 591 -6.64 18.41 9.00
CA PHE A 591 -5.84 17.36 8.41
C PHE A 591 -4.35 17.49 8.75
N ASP A 592 -3.78 18.69 8.63
CA ASP A 592 -2.38 18.94 8.99
C ASP A 592 -2.13 18.55 10.46
N GLU A 593 -3.00 18.94 11.38
CA GLU A 593 -2.91 18.61 12.80
C GLU A 593 -3.06 17.11 13.04
N ALA A 594 -4.03 16.45 12.38
CA ALA A 594 -4.19 15.00 12.47
C ALA A 594 -2.92 14.27 12.02
N PHE A 595 -2.32 14.68 10.90
CA PHE A 595 -1.08 14.07 10.41
C PHE A 595 0.12 14.31 11.30
N ASP A 596 0.25 15.50 11.88
CA ASP A 596 1.34 15.80 12.78
C ASP A 596 1.27 14.93 14.05
N ARG A 597 0.09 14.76 14.61
CA ARG A 597 -0.15 13.87 15.75
C ARG A 597 0.03 12.39 15.35
N TRP A 598 -0.40 11.99 14.16
CA TRP A 598 -0.27 10.62 13.67
C TRP A 598 1.15 10.17 13.42
N LYS A 599 2.03 11.08 12.99
CA LYS A 599 3.46 10.78 12.89
C LYS A 599 4.05 10.35 14.23
N LEU A 600 3.45 10.80 15.32
CA LEU A 600 3.83 10.42 16.68
C LEU A 600 3.23 9.08 17.13
N GLU A 601 2.06 8.70 16.63
CA GLU A 601 1.29 7.52 17.06
C GLU A 601 1.31 6.34 16.10
N GLY A 602 1.89 6.50 14.91
CA GLY A 602 2.08 5.41 13.93
C GLY A 602 0.83 4.83 13.28
N ALA A 603 -0.35 5.44 13.49
CA ALA A 603 -1.61 4.98 12.91
C ALA A 603 -1.89 5.66 11.56
N LEU A 604 -2.44 4.92 10.58
CA LEU A 604 -2.91 5.48 9.31
C LEU A 604 -4.33 6.04 9.46
N PRO A 605 -4.65 7.20 8.83
CA PRO A 605 -6.01 7.72 8.80
C PRO A 605 -6.98 6.72 8.16
N ASN A 606 -8.02 6.35 8.90
CA ASN A 606 -9.09 5.52 8.40
C ASN A 606 -9.84 6.25 7.28
N GLY A 607 -9.70 5.77 6.04
CA GLY A 607 -10.55 6.10 4.90
C GLY A 607 -10.47 7.55 4.39
N LEU A 608 -10.93 7.78 3.19
CA LEU A 608 -11.04 9.10 2.53
C LEU A 608 -9.72 9.88 2.33
N GLY A 609 -8.62 9.16 2.03
CA GLY A 609 -7.41 9.80 1.50
C GLY A 609 -7.71 10.79 0.34
N GLY A 610 -8.81 10.55 -0.38
CA GLY A 610 -9.33 11.46 -1.39
C GLY A 610 -9.74 12.84 -0.85
N ALA A 611 -10.42 12.93 0.30
CA ALA A 611 -10.86 14.22 0.86
C ALA A 611 -9.68 15.11 1.26
N VAL A 612 -8.65 14.53 1.88
CA VAL A 612 -7.42 15.23 2.25
C VAL A 612 -6.72 15.79 1.02
N ALA A 613 -6.54 14.95 0.01
CA ALA A 613 -5.87 15.33 -1.22
C ALA A 613 -6.65 16.40 -1.98
N TRP A 614 -7.99 16.32 -2.03
CA TRP A 614 -8.84 17.35 -2.61
C TRP A 614 -8.74 18.68 -1.87
N ALA A 615 -8.74 18.67 -0.53
CA ALA A 615 -8.55 19.88 0.26
C ALA A 615 -7.21 20.58 -0.04
N TYR A 616 -6.14 19.81 -0.23
CA TYR A 616 -4.84 20.34 -0.66
C TYR A 616 -4.87 20.89 -2.08
N VAL A 617 -5.54 20.21 -3.05
CA VAL A 617 -5.71 20.72 -4.42
C VAL A 617 -6.39 22.08 -4.40
N GLU A 618 -7.51 22.20 -3.69
CA GLU A 618 -8.30 23.42 -3.57
C GLU A 618 -7.50 24.58 -2.97
N ARG A 619 -6.63 24.30 -2.00
CA ARG A 619 -5.73 25.28 -1.37
C ARG A 619 -4.49 25.62 -2.21
N GLY A 620 -4.32 25.00 -3.38
CA GLY A 620 -3.13 25.17 -4.20
C GLY A 620 -1.87 24.49 -3.67
N ARG A 621 -2.01 23.52 -2.75
CA ARG A 621 -0.91 22.70 -2.19
C ARG A 621 -0.75 21.40 -3.00
N TRP A 622 -0.47 21.55 -4.29
CA TRP A 622 -0.53 20.44 -5.24
C TRP A 622 0.50 19.33 -4.98
N ASP A 623 1.71 19.70 -4.51
CA ASP A 623 2.74 18.71 -4.17
C ASP A 623 2.30 17.82 -2.99
N GLN A 624 1.67 18.43 -1.97
CA GLN A 624 1.14 17.68 -0.83
C GLN A 624 -0.06 16.79 -1.23
N ALA A 625 -0.91 17.27 -2.16
CA ALA A 625 -1.98 16.46 -2.70
C ALA A 625 -1.44 15.21 -3.40
N ARG A 626 -0.43 15.38 -4.26
CA ARG A 626 0.22 14.26 -4.97
C ARG A 626 0.93 13.30 -4.03
N GLU A 627 1.59 13.82 -2.99
CA GLU A 627 2.20 12.97 -1.97
C GLU A 627 1.14 12.13 -1.22
N ALA A 628 0.00 12.73 -0.85
CA ALA A 628 -1.11 12.01 -0.24
C ALA A 628 -1.68 10.93 -1.18
N CYS A 629 -1.83 11.23 -2.47
CA CYS A 629 -2.28 10.29 -3.50
C CYS A 629 -1.29 9.12 -3.67
N ALA A 630 0.00 9.39 -3.72
CA ALA A 630 1.03 8.36 -3.83
C ALA A 630 1.00 7.39 -2.64
N ARG A 631 0.82 7.92 -1.42
CA ARG A 631 0.65 7.10 -0.20
C ARG A 631 -0.60 6.23 -0.27
N THR A 632 -1.76 6.82 -0.60
CA THR A 632 -3.03 6.09 -0.73
C THR A 632 -2.93 5.00 -1.79
N THR A 633 -2.33 5.31 -2.95
CA THR A 633 -2.14 4.35 -4.05
C THR A 633 -1.22 3.20 -3.64
N ALA A 634 -0.12 3.49 -2.92
CA ALA A 634 0.81 2.46 -2.46
C ALA A 634 0.13 1.47 -1.50
N ILE A 635 -0.66 1.98 -0.55
CA ILE A 635 -1.43 1.16 0.41
C ILE A 635 -2.54 0.40 -0.32
N GLY A 636 -3.33 1.10 -1.13
CA GLY A 636 -4.48 0.52 -1.83
C GLY A 636 -4.10 -0.61 -2.79
N ARG A 637 -3.03 -0.45 -3.57
CA ARG A 637 -2.52 -1.50 -4.44
C ARG A 637 -2.02 -2.71 -3.66
N GLY A 638 -1.31 -2.48 -2.56
CA GLY A 638 -0.82 -3.54 -1.70
C GLY A 638 -1.94 -4.34 -1.02
N ALA A 639 -3.09 -3.72 -0.78
CA ALA A 639 -4.24 -4.31 -0.10
C ALA A 639 -5.42 -4.69 -1.03
N GLY A 640 -5.30 -4.51 -2.36
CA GLY A 640 -6.41 -4.77 -3.29
C GLY A 640 -7.59 -3.79 -3.15
N LEU A 641 -7.38 -2.59 -2.62
CA LEU A 641 -8.41 -1.58 -2.38
C LEU A 641 -8.58 -0.70 -3.63
N ASP A 642 -9.11 -1.26 -4.70
CA ASP A 642 -9.20 -0.63 -6.03
C ASP A 642 -9.94 0.71 -6.00
N HIS A 643 -11.00 0.83 -5.20
CA HIS A 643 -11.74 2.08 -5.08
C HIS A 643 -10.90 3.20 -4.44
N ALA A 644 -10.09 2.90 -3.43
CA ALA A 644 -9.19 3.89 -2.83
C ALA A 644 -8.09 4.34 -3.82
N VAL A 645 -7.58 3.41 -4.64
CA VAL A 645 -6.63 3.71 -5.72
C VAL A 645 -7.29 4.62 -6.76
N ALA A 646 -8.54 4.32 -7.17
CA ALA A 646 -9.28 5.13 -8.12
C ALA A 646 -9.53 6.56 -7.59
N CYS A 647 -9.91 6.70 -6.31
CA CYS A 647 -10.05 8.03 -5.68
C CYS A 647 -8.75 8.84 -5.77
N ALA A 648 -7.62 8.24 -5.40
CA ALA A 648 -6.31 8.92 -5.45
C ALA A 648 -5.91 9.27 -6.89
N ALA A 649 -6.17 8.38 -7.86
CA ALA A 649 -5.85 8.59 -9.26
C ALA A 649 -6.60 9.78 -9.87
N THR A 650 -7.87 10.02 -9.47
CA THR A 650 -8.64 11.20 -9.95
C THR A 650 -8.06 12.52 -9.46
N VAL A 651 -7.54 12.57 -8.24
CA VAL A 651 -6.89 13.77 -7.70
C VAL A 651 -5.58 14.02 -8.41
N ASP A 652 -4.72 12.98 -8.55
CA ASP A 652 -3.44 13.09 -9.25
C ASP A 652 -3.64 13.52 -10.71
N ALA A 653 -4.64 12.94 -11.40
CA ALA A 653 -5.02 13.33 -12.75
C ALA A 653 -5.42 14.81 -12.85
N THR A 654 -6.16 15.31 -11.85
CA THR A 654 -6.58 16.73 -11.84
C THR A 654 -5.39 17.67 -11.69
N VAL A 655 -4.46 17.35 -10.79
CA VAL A 655 -3.24 18.15 -10.59
C VAL A 655 -2.37 18.14 -11.85
N LEU A 656 -2.16 16.97 -12.46
CA LEU A 656 -1.42 16.82 -13.70
C LEU A 656 -2.05 17.63 -14.84
N ALA A 657 -3.39 17.61 -14.96
CA ALA A 657 -4.11 18.42 -15.94
C ALA A 657 -3.85 19.92 -15.71
N TYR A 658 -3.92 20.39 -14.47
CA TYR A 658 -3.65 21.80 -14.14
C TYR A 658 -2.18 22.17 -14.38
N GLN A 659 -1.25 21.27 -14.18
CA GLN A 659 0.17 21.46 -14.48
C GLN A 659 0.49 21.38 -15.98
N GLY A 660 -0.45 20.87 -16.81
CA GLY A 660 -0.30 20.76 -18.27
C GLY A 660 0.29 19.44 -18.74
N ASP A 661 0.37 18.44 -17.87
CA ASP A 661 0.79 17.09 -18.21
C ASP A 661 -0.42 16.24 -18.66
N ALA A 662 -1.11 16.75 -19.72
CA ALA A 662 -2.43 16.28 -20.14
C ALA A 662 -2.46 14.79 -20.53
N ALA A 663 -1.40 14.25 -21.12
CA ALA A 663 -1.34 12.84 -21.52
C ALA A 663 -1.33 11.92 -20.27
N GLU A 664 -0.53 12.26 -19.26
CA GLU A 664 -0.48 11.50 -18.01
C GLU A 664 -1.77 11.67 -17.20
N ALA A 665 -2.35 12.90 -17.20
CA ALA A 665 -3.64 13.15 -16.59
C ALA A 665 -4.75 12.26 -17.17
N ARG A 666 -4.80 12.11 -18.51
CA ARG A 666 -5.76 11.20 -19.17
C ARG A 666 -5.53 9.76 -18.74
N ALA A 667 -4.31 9.28 -18.81
CA ALA A 667 -3.99 7.91 -18.42
C ALA A 667 -4.43 7.62 -16.99
N ARG A 668 -4.14 8.52 -16.04
CA ARG A 668 -4.56 8.36 -14.63
C ARG A 668 -6.08 8.38 -14.45
N ALA A 669 -6.79 9.27 -15.16
CA ALA A 669 -8.24 9.34 -15.07
C ALA A 669 -8.94 8.13 -15.71
N GLU A 670 -8.42 7.63 -16.82
CA GLU A 670 -8.90 6.42 -17.49
C GLU A 670 -8.63 5.18 -16.63
N ASP A 671 -7.43 5.06 -16.04
CA ASP A 671 -7.11 4.01 -15.07
C ASP A 671 -8.13 4.02 -13.91
N ALA A 672 -8.45 5.19 -13.35
CA ALA A 672 -9.46 5.30 -12.28
C ALA A 672 -10.83 4.78 -12.73
N LEU A 673 -11.25 5.06 -13.96
CA LEU A 673 -12.53 4.58 -14.51
C LEU A 673 -12.55 3.07 -14.76
N THR A 674 -11.41 2.43 -14.99
CA THR A 674 -11.33 0.96 -15.14
C THR A 674 -11.46 0.23 -13.81
N LEU A 675 -11.13 0.89 -12.70
CA LEU A 675 -11.14 0.31 -11.36
C LEU A 675 -12.51 0.39 -10.66
N ILE A 676 -13.49 1.08 -11.26
CA ILE A 676 -14.79 1.29 -10.61
C ILE A 676 -15.96 0.96 -11.53
N ASP A 677 -17.10 0.63 -10.92
CA ASP A 677 -18.39 0.69 -11.60
C ASP A 677 -18.95 2.13 -11.48
N PRO A 678 -19.20 2.85 -12.58
CA PRO A 678 -19.75 4.21 -12.53
C PRO A 678 -21.10 4.34 -11.84
N LEU A 679 -21.90 3.27 -11.79
CA LEU A 679 -23.19 3.25 -11.10
C LEU A 679 -23.03 3.12 -9.58
N GLU A 680 -22.02 2.37 -9.16
CA GLU A 680 -21.66 2.20 -7.74
C GLU A 680 -20.85 3.37 -7.20
N SER A 681 -20.03 4.03 -8.05
CA SER A 681 -19.08 5.07 -7.62
C SER A 681 -19.17 6.35 -8.46
N ARG A 682 -20.33 7.03 -8.35
CA ARG A 682 -20.58 8.26 -9.10
C ARG A 682 -19.61 9.40 -8.76
N SER A 683 -19.13 9.46 -7.51
CA SER A 683 -18.13 10.46 -7.11
C SER A 683 -16.84 10.32 -7.90
N VAL A 684 -16.26 9.12 -7.97
CA VAL A 684 -15.03 8.86 -8.75
C VAL A 684 -15.26 9.09 -10.24
N PHE A 685 -16.39 8.63 -10.77
CA PHE A 685 -16.77 8.91 -12.16
C PHE A 685 -16.76 10.43 -12.45
N VAL A 686 -17.41 11.22 -11.61
CA VAL A 686 -17.48 12.68 -11.79
C VAL A 686 -16.09 13.31 -11.69
N TYR A 687 -15.29 12.94 -10.70
CA TYR A 687 -13.93 13.48 -10.57
C TYR A 687 -13.03 13.09 -11.75
N ALA A 688 -13.09 11.85 -12.23
CA ALA A 688 -12.34 11.43 -13.41
C ALA A 688 -12.77 12.21 -14.67
N ARG A 689 -14.08 12.41 -14.88
CA ARG A 689 -14.58 13.22 -16.02
C ARG A 689 -14.18 14.69 -15.92
N ARG A 690 -14.14 15.26 -14.72
CA ARG A 690 -13.62 16.63 -14.51
C ARG A 690 -12.13 16.72 -14.83
N ALA A 691 -11.33 15.74 -14.43
CA ALA A 691 -9.90 15.68 -14.74
C ALA A 691 -9.65 15.57 -16.25
N LEU A 692 -10.40 14.71 -16.94
CA LEU A 692 -10.35 14.57 -18.41
C LEU A 692 -10.75 15.89 -19.10
N GLY A 693 -11.80 16.54 -18.62
CA GLY A 693 -12.23 17.84 -19.11
C GLY A 693 -11.17 18.93 -18.91
N ALA A 694 -10.52 18.96 -17.74
CA ALA A 694 -9.43 19.88 -17.45
C ALA A 694 -8.19 19.61 -18.32
N ALA A 695 -7.83 18.33 -18.56
CA ALA A 695 -6.74 17.96 -19.45
C ALA A 695 -7.01 18.41 -20.90
N ALA A 696 -8.21 18.18 -21.40
CA ALA A 696 -8.61 18.63 -22.73
C ALA A 696 -8.63 20.18 -22.85
N ALA A 697 -9.12 20.87 -21.81
CA ALA A 697 -9.11 22.33 -21.78
C ALA A 697 -7.67 22.91 -21.73
N ALA A 698 -6.75 22.23 -21.04
CA ALA A 698 -5.33 22.60 -20.98
C ALA A 698 -4.66 22.53 -22.37
N GLU A 699 -5.09 21.62 -23.23
CA GLU A 699 -4.62 21.48 -24.62
C GLU A 699 -5.39 22.36 -25.60
N GLY A 700 -6.45 23.06 -25.17
CA GLY A 700 -7.32 23.85 -26.02
C GLY A 700 -8.37 23.03 -26.80
N ALA A 701 -8.51 21.74 -26.50
CA ALA A 701 -9.50 20.84 -27.10
C ALA A 701 -10.87 21.03 -26.45
N TYR A 702 -11.50 22.19 -26.66
CA TYR A 702 -12.70 22.61 -25.90
C TYR A 702 -13.96 21.77 -26.20
N GLU A 703 -14.07 21.16 -27.37
CA GLU A 703 -15.18 20.24 -27.67
C GLU A 703 -15.07 18.97 -26.81
N THR A 704 -13.89 18.38 -26.76
CA THR A 704 -13.60 17.23 -25.89
C THR A 704 -13.76 17.59 -24.42
N ALA A 705 -13.32 18.77 -24.02
CA ALA A 705 -13.52 19.26 -22.64
C ALA A 705 -15.01 19.39 -22.29
N TYR A 706 -15.81 19.94 -23.23
CA TYR A 706 -17.26 20.04 -23.08
C TYR A 706 -17.89 18.65 -22.92
N ASP A 707 -17.55 17.68 -23.78
CA ASP A 707 -18.12 16.35 -23.74
C ASP A 707 -17.86 15.66 -22.40
N HIS A 708 -16.64 15.75 -21.87
CA HIS A 708 -16.33 15.19 -20.53
C HIS A 708 -17.08 15.91 -19.41
N LEU A 709 -17.08 17.24 -19.41
CA LEU A 709 -17.70 18.03 -18.36
C LEU A 709 -19.24 17.96 -18.43
N ARG A 710 -19.83 17.77 -19.62
CA ARG A 710 -21.28 17.59 -19.78
C ARG A 710 -21.77 16.28 -19.14
N MET A 711 -20.93 15.23 -19.15
CA MET A 711 -21.27 13.94 -18.56
C MET A 711 -21.40 13.95 -17.04
N VAL A 712 -20.95 15.01 -16.35
CA VAL A 712 -21.14 15.11 -14.90
C VAL A 712 -22.50 15.72 -14.51
N PHE A 713 -23.34 15.97 -15.52
CA PHE A 713 -24.74 16.33 -15.36
C PHE A 713 -25.63 15.40 -16.19
N THR A 714 -26.80 15.08 -15.72
CA THR A 714 -27.80 14.23 -16.41
C THR A 714 -28.36 14.92 -17.67
N ALA A 715 -29.12 14.23 -18.46
CA ALA A 715 -29.73 14.79 -19.67
C ALA A 715 -30.61 16.03 -19.36
N ASP A 716 -31.35 16.02 -18.25
CA ASP A 716 -32.19 17.10 -17.76
C ASP A 716 -31.45 18.16 -16.95
N GLY A 717 -30.11 18.06 -16.85
CA GLY A 717 -29.23 19.03 -16.21
C GLY A 717 -29.13 18.92 -14.68
N ALA A 718 -29.58 17.83 -14.07
CA ALA A 718 -29.30 17.54 -12.66
C ALA A 718 -27.83 17.09 -12.47
N PRO A 719 -27.23 17.32 -11.28
CA PRO A 719 -25.89 16.80 -11.00
C PRO A 719 -25.90 15.27 -10.93
N VAL A 720 -24.90 14.61 -11.54
CA VAL A 720 -24.71 13.16 -11.41
C VAL A 720 -24.32 12.80 -9.97
N HIS A 721 -23.56 13.69 -9.33
CA HIS A 721 -23.20 13.56 -7.92
C HIS A 721 -23.46 14.87 -7.17
N TYR A 722 -24.22 14.81 -6.08
CA TYR A 722 -24.74 15.96 -5.34
C TYR A 722 -23.69 16.95 -4.82
N HIS A 723 -22.41 16.55 -4.70
CA HIS A 723 -21.31 17.40 -4.27
C HIS A 723 -20.27 17.61 -5.39
N ALA A 724 -19.79 16.55 -6.02
CA ALA A 724 -18.65 16.59 -6.95
C ALA A 724 -18.96 17.26 -8.29
N SER A 725 -20.24 17.30 -8.73
CA SER A 725 -20.62 17.87 -10.03
C SER A 725 -20.62 19.41 -10.05
N TYR A 726 -21.06 20.06 -8.97
CA TYR A 726 -21.24 21.51 -8.95
C TYR A 726 -19.97 22.33 -9.25
N PRO A 727 -18.78 21.96 -8.75
CA PRO A 727 -17.57 22.72 -9.09
C PRO A 727 -17.21 22.71 -10.58
N ALA A 728 -17.79 21.80 -11.39
CA ALA A 728 -17.57 21.77 -12.84
C ALA A 728 -18.35 22.83 -13.63
N LEU A 729 -19.34 23.51 -13.02
CA LEU A 729 -20.25 24.45 -13.73
C LEU A 729 -19.52 25.55 -14.49
N ALA A 730 -18.52 26.16 -13.89
CA ALA A 730 -17.78 27.25 -14.50
C ALA A 730 -16.87 26.75 -15.64
N ASP A 731 -16.24 25.59 -15.49
CA ASP A 731 -15.38 25.01 -16.52
C ASP A 731 -16.22 24.45 -17.70
N LEU A 732 -17.41 23.89 -17.42
CA LEU A 732 -18.38 23.50 -18.45
C LEU A 732 -18.85 24.71 -19.25
N ALA A 733 -19.19 25.83 -18.59
CA ALA A 733 -19.55 27.06 -19.26
C ALA A 733 -18.39 27.61 -20.10
N ALA A 734 -17.18 27.57 -19.59
CA ALA A 734 -15.96 27.98 -20.30
C ALA A 734 -15.70 27.17 -21.57
N ALA A 735 -15.86 25.85 -21.49
CA ALA A 735 -15.73 24.93 -22.64
C ALA A 735 -16.86 25.17 -23.64
N ALA A 736 -18.12 25.24 -23.19
CA ALA A 736 -19.30 25.43 -24.03
C ALA A 736 -19.25 26.72 -24.88
N VAL A 737 -18.83 27.81 -24.27
CA VAL A 737 -18.69 29.09 -25.01
C VAL A 737 -17.65 28.99 -26.11
N ARG A 738 -16.56 28.22 -25.89
CA ARG A 738 -15.47 28.08 -26.87
C ARG A 738 -15.76 27.09 -28.00
N CYS A 739 -16.64 26.11 -27.76
CA CYS A 739 -17.09 25.16 -28.79
C CYS A 739 -18.47 25.50 -29.39
N GLY A 740 -19.07 26.64 -29.03
CA GLY A 740 -20.34 27.12 -29.59
C GLY A 740 -21.60 26.45 -29.05
N ARG A 741 -21.53 25.81 -27.87
CA ARG A 741 -22.66 25.11 -27.22
C ARG A 741 -23.23 25.89 -26.03
N ARG A 742 -23.18 27.20 -26.05
CA ARG A 742 -23.58 28.09 -24.97
C ARG A 742 -25.00 27.85 -24.47
N GLU A 743 -25.95 27.67 -25.43
CA GLU A 743 -27.38 27.54 -25.12
C GLU A 743 -27.72 26.28 -24.32
N GLU A 744 -26.91 25.23 -24.44
CA GLU A 744 -27.13 23.96 -23.77
C GLU A 744 -26.79 24.05 -22.26
N VAL A 745 -25.90 24.94 -21.86
CA VAL A 745 -25.34 24.98 -20.49
C VAL A 745 -26.11 26.00 -19.60
N GLY A 746 -26.70 27.04 -20.17
CA GLY A 746 -27.50 27.99 -19.39
C GLY A 746 -28.53 27.36 -18.47
N PRO A 747 -29.38 26.47 -18.98
CA PRO A 747 -30.38 25.74 -18.16
C PRO A 747 -29.75 24.93 -17.01
N ILE A 748 -28.56 24.30 -17.22
CA ILE A 748 -27.85 23.51 -16.21
C ILE A 748 -27.38 24.41 -15.06
N VAL A 749 -26.78 25.57 -15.39
CA VAL A 749 -26.32 26.55 -14.40
C VAL A 749 -27.48 27.08 -13.58
N GLU A 750 -28.60 27.47 -14.23
CA GLU A 750 -29.77 28.02 -13.52
C GLU A 750 -30.51 26.97 -12.69
N ARG A 751 -30.55 25.74 -13.14
CA ARG A 751 -31.08 24.61 -12.33
C ARG A 751 -30.22 24.41 -11.09
N SER A 752 -28.90 24.32 -11.24
CA SER A 752 -27.95 24.15 -10.14
C SER A 752 -28.03 25.31 -9.14
N ALA A 753 -28.10 26.55 -9.63
CA ALA A 753 -28.28 27.73 -8.79
C ALA A 753 -29.57 27.66 -7.95
N ARG A 754 -30.70 27.23 -8.55
CA ARG A 754 -31.98 27.07 -7.85
C ARG A 754 -31.93 25.91 -6.83
N ALA A 755 -31.27 24.79 -7.17
CA ALA A 755 -31.16 23.64 -6.28
C ALA A 755 -30.34 23.95 -5.02
N LEU A 756 -29.25 24.70 -5.17
CA LEU A 756 -28.41 25.13 -4.06
C LEU A 756 -29.00 26.31 -3.27
N ALA A 757 -29.70 27.21 -3.95
CA ALA A 757 -30.37 28.38 -3.38
C ALA A 757 -29.51 29.11 -2.31
N GLN A 758 -30.03 29.34 -1.10
CA GLN A 758 -29.34 30.01 0.01
C GLN A 758 -28.25 29.15 0.66
N ASN A 759 -28.23 27.85 0.38
CA ASN A 759 -27.27 26.88 0.94
C ASN A 759 -25.99 26.75 0.11
N ALA A 760 -25.88 27.45 -1.03
CA ALA A 760 -24.64 27.51 -1.79
C ALA A 760 -23.50 28.09 -0.93
N SER A 761 -22.34 27.46 -0.94
CA SER A 761 -21.13 28.00 -0.32
C SER A 761 -20.67 29.27 -1.04
N PRO A 762 -19.85 30.13 -0.43
CA PRO A 762 -19.22 31.26 -1.12
C PRO A 762 -18.49 30.83 -2.39
N ARG A 763 -17.80 29.69 -2.36
CA ARG A 763 -17.12 29.08 -3.50
C ARG A 763 -18.10 28.74 -4.63
N LEU A 764 -19.18 28.04 -4.35
CA LEU A 764 -20.17 27.64 -5.36
C LEU A 764 -20.91 28.87 -5.92
N ARG A 765 -21.20 29.88 -5.08
CA ARG A 765 -21.78 31.14 -5.56
C ARG A 765 -20.85 31.84 -6.56
N ALA A 766 -19.53 31.85 -6.26
CA ALA A 766 -18.54 32.45 -7.17
C ALA A 766 -18.46 31.69 -8.50
N LEU A 767 -18.43 30.32 -8.46
CA LEU A 767 -18.38 29.50 -9.65
C LEU A 767 -19.65 29.63 -10.51
N ILE A 768 -20.83 29.70 -9.89
CA ILE A 768 -22.09 29.99 -10.57
C ILE A 768 -22.05 31.37 -11.21
N SER A 769 -21.58 32.40 -10.49
CA SER A 769 -21.45 33.76 -11.02
C SER A 769 -20.44 33.80 -12.18
N ARG A 770 -19.31 33.13 -12.09
CA ARG A 770 -18.35 32.97 -13.19
C ARG A 770 -19.00 32.33 -14.42
N ALA A 771 -19.74 31.22 -14.22
CA ALA A 771 -20.45 30.54 -15.30
C ALA A 771 -21.49 31.48 -15.97
N ARG A 772 -22.27 32.21 -15.17
CA ARG A 772 -23.21 33.23 -15.70
C ARG A 772 -22.50 34.30 -16.49
N GLY A 773 -21.37 34.85 -16.02
CA GLY A 773 -20.57 35.83 -16.73
C GLY A 773 -20.05 35.32 -18.08
N LEU A 774 -19.63 34.06 -18.15
CA LEU A 774 -19.22 33.43 -19.41
C LEU A 774 -20.37 33.22 -20.39
N LEU A 775 -21.57 32.89 -19.88
CA LEU A 775 -22.76 32.59 -20.66
C LEU A 775 -23.60 33.85 -20.98
N ALA A 776 -23.41 34.93 -20.27
CA ALA A 776 -24.17 36.19 -20.50
C ALA A 776 -23.82 36.87 -21.80
N ASP A 777 -24.72 37.71 -22.31
CA ASP A 777 -24.37 38.58 -23.41
C ASP A 777 -23.27 39.57 -23.01
N PRO A 778 -22.41 39.99 -23.93
CA PRO A 778 -21.26 40.81 -23.59
C PRO A 778 -21.58 42.11 -22.80
N GLU A 779 -22.82 42.59 -22.88
CA GLU A 779 -23.27 43.77 -22.16
C GLU A 779 -23.68 43.50 -20.72
N ASP A 780 -24.14 42.29 -20.44
CA ASP A 780 -24.65 41.84 -19.14
C ASP A 780 -23.62 41.02 -18.32
N ALA A 781 -22.46 40.71 -18.87
CA ALA A 781 -21.49 39.82 -18.27
C ALA A 781 -20.73 40.40 -17.05
N GLU A 782 -20.48 41.75 -17.04
CA GLU A 782 -19.63 42.35 -16.02
C GLU A 782 -20.11 42.17 -14.57
N PRO A 783 -21.40 42.41 -14.25
CA PRO A 783 -21.89 42.21 -12.88
C PRO A 783 -21.62 40.80 -12.37
N HIS A 784 -21.74 39.79 -13.25
CA HIS A 784 -21.49 38.39 -12.89
C HIS A 784 -20.01 38.07 -12.63
N PHE A 785 -19.09 38.58 -13.46
CA PHE A 785 -17.66 38.44 -13.21
C PHE A 785 -17.22 39.16 -11.93
N ARG A 786 -17.75 40.34 -11.65
CA ARG A 786 -17.46 41.08 -10.43
C ARG A 786 -18.02 40.34 -9.21
N ALA A 787 -19.23 39.79 -9.31
CA ALA A 787 -19.84 38.99 -8.26
C ALA A 787 -19.03 37.69 -7.96
N ALA A 788 -18.43 37.10 -9.00
CA ALA A 788 -17.56 35.94 -8.86
C ALA A 788 -16.24 36.20 -8.07
N LEU A 789 -15.88 37.47 -7.88
CA LEU A 789 -14.66 37.94 -7.23
C LEU A 789 -14.91 38.78 -5.96
N ALA A 790 -16.18 39.03 -5.62
CA ALA A 790 -16.56 39.97 -4.59
C ALA A 790 -16.25 39.52 -3.15
N ASP A 791 -16.25 38.20 -2.90
CA ASP A 791 -16.08 37.67 -1.56
C ASP A 791 -14.58 37.41 -1.29
N PRO A 792 -13.96 38.09 -0.29
CA PRO A 792 -12.54 37.88 0.04
C PRO A 792 -12.18 36.46 0.42
N VAL A 793 -13.14 35.67 0.88
CA VAL A 793 -12.90 34.27 1.25
C VAL A 793 -12.43 33.41 0.07
N LEU A 794 -12.66 33.86 -1.18
CA LEU A 794 -12.24 33.21 -2.40
C LEU A 794 -10.72 33.15 -2.59
N GLU A 795 -9.93 33.89 -1.81
CA GLU A 795 -8.48 33.73 -1.75
C GLU A 795 -8.07 32.33 -1.28
N HIS A 796 -8.99 31.63 -0.65
CA HIS A 796 -8.76 30.24 -0.21
C HIS A 796 -8.83 29.21 -1.37
N TRP A 797 -9.34 29.58 -2.54
CA TRP A 797 -9.35 28.77 -3.77
C TRP A 797 -8.58 29.50 -4.88
N PRO A 798 -7.24 29.56 -4.74
CA PRO A 798 -6.41 30.44 -5.58
C PRO A 798 -6.50 30.14 -7.06
N PHE A 799 -6.63 28.87 -7.44
CA PHE A 799 -6.73 28.48 -8.85
C PHE A 799 -8.05 28.95 -9.47
N GLU A 800 -9.18 28.69 -8.82
CA GLU A 800 -10.52 29.07 -9.29
C GLU A 800 -10.68 30.61 -9.34
N ARG A 801 -10.11 31.31 -8.34
CA ARG A 801 -10.10 32.78 -8.30
C ARG A 801 -9.25 33.34 -9.45
N ALA A 802 -8.07 32.77 -9.71
CA ALA A 802 -7.23 33.21 -10.83
C ALA A 802 -7.88 32.94 -12.20
N GLN A 803 -8.63 31.86 -12.36
CA GLN A 803 -9.43 31.63 -13.55
C GLN A 803 -10.53 32.73 -13.71
N SER A 804 -11.21 33.09 -12.64
CA SER A 804 -12.23 34.14 -12.65
C SER A 804 -11.64 35.52 -13.00
N LEU A 805 -10.44 35.83 -12.46
CA LEU A 805 -9.70 37.06 -12.81
C LEU A 805 -9.30 37.09 -14.29
N LEU A 806 -8.84 35.97 -14.82
CA LEU A 806 -8.45 35.83 -16.23
C LEU A 806 -9.66 36.01 -17.14
N ASP A 807 -10.80 35.40 -16.84
CA ASP A 807 -12.02 35.52 -17.66
C ASP A 807 -12.59 36.97 -17.62
N LEU A 808 -12.57 37.62 -16.45
CA LEU A 808 -12.90 39.06 -16.35
C LEU A 808 -11.96 39.91 -17.20
N ALA A 809 -10.67 39.68 -17.11
CA ALA A 809 -9.68 40.45 -17.85
C ALA A 809 -9.81 40.26 -19.37
N GLU A 810 -10.07 39.01 -19.82
CA GLU A 810 -10.35 38.69 -21.23
C GLU A 810 -11.60 39.46 -21.72
N TRP A 811 -12.67 39.49 -20.92
CA TRP A 811 -13.87 40.25 -21.21
C TRP A 811 -13.59 41.77 -21.30
N LEU A 812 -12.90 42.36 -20.29
CA LEU A 812 -12.52 43.79 -20.26
C LEU A 812 -11.70 44.16 -21.51
N ARG A 813 -10.72 43.32 -21.90
CA ARG A 813 -9.91 43.58 -23.09
C ARG A 813 -10.77 43.58 -24.37
N ARG A 814 -11.68 42.62 -24.52
CA ARG A 814 -12.60 42.55 -25.67
C ARG A 814 -13.51 43.79 -25.73
N ARG A 815 -13.85 44.36 -24.60
CA ARG A 815 -14.59 45.63 -24.47
C ARG A 815 -13.68 46.86 -24.60
N ARG A 816 -12.40 46.71 -24.97
CA ARG A 816 -11.37 47.75 -25.09
C ARG A 816 -11.05 48.50 -23.79
N ARG A 817 -11.41 47.96 -22.61
CA ARG A 817 -11.13 48.54 -21.28
C ARG A 817 -9.77 48.01 -20.78
N ILE A 818 -8.69 48.25 -21.55
CA ILE A 818 -7.37 47.64 -21.35
C ILE A 818 -6.75 48.05 -20.02
N ALA A 819 -6.95 49.31 -19.59
CA ALA A 819 -6.42 49.80 -18.32
C ALA A 819 -6.96 49.01 -17.12
N GLU A 820 -8.24 48.66 -17.13
CA GLU A 820 -8.89 47.86 -16.08
C GLU A 820 -8.53 46.35 -16.15
N ALA A 821 -8.18 45.85 -17.30
CA ALA A 821 -7.77 44.48 -17.48
C ALA A 821 -6.39 44.16 -16.88
N ARG A 822 -5.54 45.22 -16.67
CA ARG A 822 -4.14 45.01 -16.24
C ARG A 822 -4.02 44.33 -14.88
N ALA A 823 -4.69 44.86 -13.86
CA ALA A 823 -4.58 44.35 -12.49
C ALA A 823 -5.06 42.88 -12.39
N PRO A 824 -6.26 42.51 -12.91
CA PRO A 824 -6.71 41.13 -12.91
C PRO A 824 -5.78 40.18 -13.67
N LEU A 825 -5.19 40.60 -14.80
CA LEU A 825 -4.23 39.79 -15.56
C LEU A 825 -2.94 39.52 -14.77
N THR A 826 -2.41 40.57 -14.13
CA THR A 826 -1.18 40.46 -13.33
C THR A 826 -1.40 39.49 -12.18
N GLU A 827 -2.47 39.68 -11.41
CA GLU A 827 -2.79 38.82 -10.26
C GLU A 827 -3.05 37.36 -10.66
N ALA A 828 -3.78 37.13 -11.76
CA ALA A 828 -4.02 35.79 -12.28
C ALA A 828 -2.70 35.13 -12.70
N LEU A 829 -1.84 35.83 -13.43
CA LEU A 829 -0.56 35.35 -13.90
C LEU A 829 0.37 34.98 -12.75
N GLU A 830 0.46 35.79 -11.71
CA GLU A 830 1.27 35.54 -10.50
C GLU A 830 0.76 34.31 -9.77
N THR A 831 -0.56 34.17 -9.63
CA THR A 831 -1.16 33.01 -8.99
C THR A 831 -0.89 31.73 -9.78
N PHE A 832 -1.09 31.72 -11.10
CA PHE A 832 -0.80 30.56 -11.94
C PHE A 832 0.67 30.18 -11.92
N ARG A 833 1.60 31.14 -11.87
CA ARG A 833 3.04 30.87 -11.73
C ARG A 833 3.37 30.20 -10.40
N ARG A 834 2.79 30.72 -9.30
CA ARG A 834 2.99 30.13 -7.96
C ARG A 834 2.48 28.69 -7.89
N LEU A 835 1.37 28.38 -8.58
CA LEU A 835 0.78 27.06 -8.63
C LEU A 835 1.46 26.12 -9.65
N GLY A 836 2.25 26.65 -10.58
CA GLY A 836 2.84 25.87 -11.66
C GLY A 836 1.84 25.48 -12.76
N ALA A 837 0.74 26.21 -12.92
CA ALA A 837 -0.34 25.95 -13.86
C ALA A 837 0.03 26.39 -15.29
N ARG A 838 0.94 25.66 -15.95
CA ARG A 838 1.56 26.02 -17.24
C ARG A 838 0.55 26.43 -18.32
N PRO A 839 -0.54 25.70 -18.60
CA PRO A 839 -1.50 26.09 -19.65
C PRO A 839 -2.15 27.45 -19.36
N TRP A 840 -2.50 27.72 -18.11
CA TRP A 840 -3.10 29.01 -17.72
C TRP A 840 -2.08 30.14 -17.68
N ILE A 841 -0.80 29.87 -17.36
CA ILE A 841 0.30 30.84 -17.51
C ILE A 841 0.39 31.29 -18.96
N GLU A 842 0.39 30.35 -19.90
CA GLU A 842 0.50 30.67 -21.33
C GLU A 842 -0.74 31.45 -21.84
N ARG A 843 -1.95 31.07 -21.39
CA ARG A 843 -3.18 31.79 -21.72
C ARG A 843 -3.15 33.19 -21.14
N ALA A 844 -2.78 33.40 -19.89
CA ALA A 844 -2.66 34.71 -19.26
C ALA A 844 -1.59 35.57 -19.93
N ARG A 845 -0.45 34.98 -20.32
CA ARG A 845 0.58 35.69 -21.13
C ARG A 845 0.07 36.12 -22.50
N ALA A 846 -0.67 35.28 -23.19
CA ALA A 846 -1.26 35.60 -24.49
C ALA A 846 -2.24 36.80 -24.35
N GLU A 847 -3.09 36.79 -23.33
CA GLU A 847 -4.02 37.89 -23.04
C GLU A 847 -3.29 39.19 -22.65
N SER A 848 -2.19 39.07 -21.86
CA SER A 848 -1.32 40.20 -21.49
C SER A 848 -0.67 40.83 -22.72
N ARG A 849 -0.14 40.04 -23.64
CA ARG A 849 0.41 40.52 -24.90
C ARG A 849 -0.67 41.21 -25.76
N ALA A 850 -1.86 40.62 -25.85
CA ALA A 850 -3.00 41.20 -26.58
C ALA A 850 -3.50 42.49 -25.93
N ALA A 851 -3.30 42.71 -24.65
CA ALA A 851 -3.57 43.92 -23.91
C ALA A 851 -2.42 44.96 -23.98
N GLY A 852 -1.34 44.68 -24.72
CA GLY A 852 -0.21 45.58 -24.86
C GLY A 852 0.63 45.74 -23.59
N LEU A 853 0.52 44.78 -22.66
CA LEU A 853 1.37 44.69 -21.47
C LEU A 853 2.71 44.10 -21.85
N ALA A 854 3.79 44.78 -21.52
CA ALA A 854 5.13 44.21 -21.61
C ALA A 854 5.23 43.07 -20.60
N VAL A 855 5.14 41.85 -21.08
CA VAL A 855 5.53 40.67 -20.28
C VAL A 855 7.04 40.72 -20.24
N THR A 856 7.62 41.23 -19.15
CA THR A 856 9.04 41.12 -18.92
C THR A 856 9.33 39.63 -18.92
N ASN A 857 10.04 39.14 -19.97
CA ASN A 857 10.74 37.88 -19.91
C ASN A 857 11.82 38.08 -18.85
N SER A 858 11.51 37.82 -17.58
CA SER A 858 12.53 37.47 -16.63
C SER A 858 13.31 36.35 -17.29
N ALA A 859 14.64 36.47 -17.35
CA ALA A 859 15.53 35.43 -17.76
C ALA A 859 15.00 34.13 -17.14
N PRO A 860 14.96 33.01 -17.89
CA PRO A 860 14.38 31.78 -17.38
C PRO A 860 15.05 31.52 -16.04
N ASP A 861 14.24 31.53 -14.98
CA ASP A 861 14.74 31.21 -13.66
C ASP A 861 15.26 29.80 -13.78
N ALA A 862 16.57 29.64 -13.71
CA ALA A 862 17.22 28.35 -13.91
C ALA A 862 16.67 27.31 -12.93
N LEU A 863 16.06 27.76 -11.83
CA LEU A 863 15.32 26.94 -10.89
C LEU A 863 13.96 26.49 -11.46
N ALA A 864 13.33 27.25 -12.36
CA ALA A 864 12.03 26.90 -12.92
C ALA A 864 12.09 25.75 -13.95
N GLU A 865 13.29 25.44 -14.46
CA GLU A 865 13.53 24.28 -15.32
C GLU A 865 13.70 22.96 -14.54
N LEU A 866 13.77 23.04 -13.22
CA LEU A 866 13.89 21.89 -12.34
C LEU A 866 12.53 21.40 -11.88
N SER A 867 12.40 20.06 -11.72
CA SER A 867 11.21 19.51 -11.08
C SER A 867 11.05 20.05 -9.64
N PRO A 868 9.83 20.10 -9.08
CA PRO A 868 9.59 20.55 -7.70
C PRO A 868 10.50 19.84 -6.67
N GLN A 869 10.71 18.53 -6.84
CA GLN A 869 11.60 17.75 -6.00
C GLN A 869 13.07 18.17 -6.15
N GLN A 870 13.52 18.41 -7.39
CA GLN A 870 14.87 18.93 -7.65
C GLN A 870 15.06 20.32 -7.04
N GLN A 871 14.07 21.20 -7.17
CA GLN A 871 14.09 22.54 -6.56
C GLN A 871 14.22 22.45 -5.03
N GLN A 872 13.46 21.56 -4.40
CA GLN A 872 13.51 21.37 -2.96
C GLN A 872 14.88 20.83 -2.49
N ILE A 873 15.44 19.86 -3.21
CA ILE A 873 16.78 19.33 -2.96
C ILE A 873 17.84 20.45 -3.11
N ILE A 874 17.75 21.23 -4.17
CA ILE A 874 18.68 22.35 -4.44
C ILE A 874 18.59 23.41 -3.34
N ARG A 875 17.38 23.77 -2.89
CA ARG A 875 17.21 24.73 -1.78
C ARG A 875 17.81 24.25 -0.47
N LEU A 876 17.63 22.96 -0.14
CA LEU A 876 18.22 22.37 1.05
C LEU A 876 19.73 22.24 0.96
N ALA A 877 20.24 21.88 -0.23
CA ALA A 877 21.69 21.80 -0.49
C ALA A 877 22.37 23.17 -0.41
N ALA A 878 21.71 24.25 -0.88
CA ALA A 878 22.19 25.62 -0.76
C ALA A 878 22.23 26.12 0.69
N ARG A 879 21.36 25.58 1.55
CA ARG A 879 21.39 25.85 3.00
C ARG A 879 22.49 25.08 3.73
N GLY A 880 23.30 24.29 3.02
CA GLY A 880 24.45 23.59 3.56
C GLY A 880 24.16 22.17 4.09
N LEU A 881 22.89 21.66 3.96
CA LEU A 881 22.57 20.32 4.42
C LEU A 881 23.32 19.27 3.59
N THR A 882 23.80 18.23 4.22
CA THR A 882 24.42 17.06 3.55
C THR A 882 23.38 16.25 2.77
N ASN A 883 23.81 15.41 1.84
CA ASN A 883 22.86 14.54 1.11
C ASN A 883 22.09 13.61 2.04
N ARG A 884 22.70 13.22 3.15
CA ARG A 884 22.07 12.41 4.20
C ARG A 884 20.93 13.17 4.88
N GLU A 885 21.18 14.39 5.35
CA GLU A 885 20.18 15.24 6.00
C GLU A 885 19.05 15.64 5.04
N ILE A 886 19.36 15.86 3.76
CA ILE A 886 18.36 16.11 2.73
C ILE A 886 17.51 14.86 2.52
N GLY A 887 18.15 13.69 2.45
CA GLY A 887 17.45 12.41 2.32
C GLY A 887 16.52 12.14 3.49
N GLU A 888 16.95 12.41 4.72
CA GLU A 888 16.13 12.31 5.92
C GLU A 888 14.90 13.22 5.88
N LYS A 889 15.06 14.48 5.42
CA LYS A 889 13.96 15.44 5.32
C LYS A 889 12.99 15.16 4.18
N LEU A 890 13.45 14.57 3.09
CA LEU A 890 12.65 14.35 1.89
C LEU A 890 12.28 12.88 1.67
N PHE A 891 12.63 12.01 2.62
CA PHE A 891 12.42 10.57 2.54
C PHE A 891 13.03 9.94 1.29
N LEU A 892 14.28 10.38 0.95
CA LEU A 892 15.05 9.91 -0.17
C LEU A 892 16.35 9.25 0.29
N SER A 893 16.86 8.30 -0.49
CA SER A 893 18.23 7.82 -0.24
C SER A 893 19.26 8.93 -0.48
N PRO A 894 20.40 8.96 0.25
CA PRO A 894 21.47 9.93 -0.01
C PRO A 894 21.97 9.89 -1.45
N ARG A 895 21.90 8.74 -2.10
CA ARG A 895 22.29 8.53 -3.49
C ARG A 895 21.27 9.11 -4.47
N THR A 896 19.99 8.96 -4.18
CA THR A 896 18.92 9.60 -4.95
C THR A 896 19.07 11.13 -4.90
N VAL A 897 19.37 11.68 -3.72
CA VAL A 897 19.69 13.11 -3.56
C VAL A 897 20.90 13.51 -4.40
N SER A 898 21.96 12.69 -4.36
CA SER A 898 23.17 12.91 -5.17
C SER A 898 22.85 12.89 -6.67
N SER A 899 22.05 11.92 -7.12
CA SER A 899 21.62 11.80 -8.52
C SER A 899 20.82 13.03 -8.98
N HIS A 900 19.89 13.51 -8.14
CA HIS A 900 19.13 14.72 -8.43
C HIS A 900 20.03 15.96 -8.50
N LEU A 901 20.98 16.12 -7.58
CA LEU A 901 21.96 17.20 -7.61
C LEU A 901 22.79 17.15 -8.88
N TYR A 902 23.33 15.97 -9.22
CA TYR A 902 24.15 15.80 -10.42
C TYR A 902 23.40 16.15 -11.72
N ARG A 903 22.13 15.73 -11.84
CA ARG A 903 21.26 16.06 -13.00
C ARG A 903 20.85 17.53 -13.04
N SER A 904 20.80 18.20 -11.88
CA SER A 904 20.38 19.60 -11.79
C SER A 904 21.53 20.57 -12.04
N PHE A 905 22.77 20.21 -11.73
CA PHE A 905 23.93 21.09 -11.89
C PHE A 905 24.12 21.62 -13.32
N PRO A 906 24.07 20.78 -14.39
CA PRO A 906 24.13 21.28 -15.76
C PRO A 906 22.99 22.23 -16.13
N LYS A 907 21.77 21.99 -15.61
CA LYS A 907 20.60 22.84 -15.85
C LYS A 907 20.74 24.22 -15.17
N LEU A 908 21.45 24.26 -14.06
CA LEU A 908 21.73 25.47 -13.29
C LEU A 908 23.01 26.17 -13.75
N GLY A 909 23.76 25.61 -14.70
CA GLY A 909 25.04 26.16 -15.18
C GLY A 909 26.15 26.13 -14.14
N ILE A 910 26.09 25.22 -13.14
CA ILE A 910 27.07 25.12 -12.07
C ILE A 910 27.80 23.76 -12.16
N THR A 911 29.04 23.73 -11.64
CA THR A 911 29.90 22.54 -11.63
C THR A 911 30.20 22.01 -10.24
N ALA A 912 29.90 22.78 -9.20
CA ALA A 912 30.19 22.43 -7.82
C ALA A 912 29.04 22.83 -6.88
N ARG A 913 28.83 22.01 -5.83
CA ARG A 913 27.82 22.25 -4.79
C ARG A 913 27.97 23.59 -4.08
N SER A 914 29.19 24.06 -3.87
CA SER A 914 29.49 25.36 -3.24
C SER A 914 28.88 26.55 -3.98
N GLN A 915 28.66 26.45 -5.29
CA GLN A 915 28.04 27.49 -6.12
C GLN A 915 26.54 27.62 -5.95
N LEU A 916 25.88 26.62 -5.31
CA LEU A 916 24.44 26.66 -5.05
C LEU A 916 24.01 27.80 -4.12
N ARG A 917 24.84 28.14 -3.16
CA ARG A 917 24.57 29.20 -2.21
C ARG A 917 24.54 30.57 -2.91
N ASP A 918 25.56 30.84 -3.69
CA ASP A 918 25.70 32.12 -4.43
C ASP A 918 24.60 32.28 -5.47
N LEU A 919 24.20 31.17 -6.11
CA LEU A 919 23.11 31.15 -7.09
C LEU A 919 21.75 31.50 -6.44
N ILE A 920 21.46 31.00 -5.26
CA ILE A 920 20.20 31.25 -4.55
C ILE A 920 20.21 32.62 -3.85
N GLU A 921 21.33 33.05 -3.27
CA GLU A 921 21.48 34.38 -2.68
C GLU A 921 21.46 35.47 -3.74
N GLY A 922 22.01 35.24 -4.93
CA GLY A 922 21.91 36.11 -6.09
C GLY A 922 20.50 36.29 -6.62
N THR A 923 19.65 35.25 -6.50
CA THR A 923 18.23 35.29 -6.89
C THR A 923 17.39 36.08 -5.87
N LEU A 924 17.74 36.01 -4.58
CA LEU A 924 17.07 36.75 -3.51
C LEU A 924 17.43 38.25 -3.51
N THR A 925 18.65 38.62 -3.90
CA THR A 925 19.08 40.02 -4.02
C THR A 925 18.49 40.73 -5.22
N THR A 926 18.09 40.05 -6.26
CA THR A 926 17.38 40.61 -7.44
C THR A 926 15.90 40.86 -7.16
N SER A 927 15.29 40.12 -6.22
CA SER A 927 13.90 40.31 -5.76
C SER A 927 13.76 41.42 -4.70
N GLY A 928 14.84 41.84 -4.07
CA GLY A 928 14.84 42.87 -2.98
C GLY A 928 15.23 44.28 -3.40
N ARG A 929 15.32 44.56 -4.70
CA ARG A 929 15.67 45.89 -5.23
C ARG A 929 14.58 46.49 -6.10
N GLN A 930 13.33 46.34 -5.71
CA GLN A 930 12.22 47.10 -6.24
C GLN A 930 11.23 47.39 -5.08
N ASP A 931 11.68 48.20 -4.16
CA ASP A 931 10.81 49.10 -3.40
C ASP A 931 10.94 50.49 -4.00
#